data_717fbf117fdd90722427331309a9cd85
#
_entry.id   717fbf117fdd90722427331309a9cd85
#
_cell.length_a   1.000
_cell.length_b   1.000
_cell.length_c   1.000
_cell.angle_alpha   90.00
_cell.angle_beta   90.00
_cell.angle_gamma   90.00
#
_symmetry.space_group_name_H-M   'P 1'
#
loop_
_entity.id
_entity.type
_entity.pdbx_description
1 polymer ?
#
loop_
_entity_poly.entity_id
_entity_poly.type
_entity_poly.pdbx_seq_one_letter_code
_entity_poly.pdbx_strand_id
1 'polypeptide(L)'
;MKSIISILILLFSIPMLAQKVNISGVVVDENQQPLPGASVTIEHAQKGTATDLDGRFSLEVTPTDKIVVSYIGYQAKTIAVGKTRTFKVSLDPEVTQMEEVVVVGYGTQRKSDISTAVASVKMADIAQSSPSQVLQALQGKVSGVQIISSDGSATSGLTFRIRGVNSITGGTQPLFVIDGVPMPTQRVTNTNQDVATNPLLGLNPSDIESMEILKDAAAAAIYGSNGSNGVVLITTKKGKELAKPKFNFSYASSIEMMPSIPLKVLSAEDYAHKMLNYATWDNAPVTQFWQRIIAQKEWQNPAVKDWLQEVTQTGTKNEANGSIMGGTEQTRYMLSVGYMNQEGLIKRSAFNRFTSRLNLSQKINSKVNAGINLSYAVSKDKNPVSDWSQNGVVLRALQTSPFLYYPGFSTLMSYPNIRTMSPKVAVDQVDINTRYNELNANVYLSYQVLKDLTFNTSASYRLHTIGQDRFWGPDTWFGQSERGRMELSNRNENSWVYEARLQYSKSIDKHYFSVMGAFEANKYWTDYTYNKSTNFEDTKQGIWGINQGLVTYAPLYTYDGNQLVSYISRATYSYNNKYVLNASLRADGSSKFGKNNKYGYFPALSLAWNAHEEDFIKKIESISNLRFRGSFGMTGNNQIPSYQSLAQLAKNKVVLDGNKVEIGRYTSNIANDNLKWESQKQYNIGVDLSLFKNRYSLSTELYYKRIDDMLLEVNIPSTSGFQKAWKNAGSMENKGLEVSLNAQWLREGDFKWTTDFNISFYRNKILSLDEGQYQQFYDRGINSKIKSDILLRVGMPVGIYYGYVADGVFHNQNEVDNAQPGPNVALGGLRVKDINADGVIDTNDRVPVANVNPLHTGGIGNTFSYKGFELYAFLRWSYGNDVVNGNAYYLTGTKNIDNITQSVYNNVWSAQHPERNFPLFGGGFWAENAFRSDLVEDGSFLRLQTLTLSYNLPKTVIDPYKLSKLRVGVTGTNLAIWTRYSGFDPEANTGYGTIARLAPGLDMSPYPRPTSVLFSVELGF
;
A
#
# COMPACT_ATOMS: atom_id res chain seq x y z
N MET A 1 -42.47 27.65 -91.02
CA MET A 1 -41.21 27.34 -90.36
C MET A 1 -41.25 27.37 -88.84
N LYS A 2 -42.24 27.90 -88.14
CA LYS A 2 -42.27 27.86 -86.60
C LYS A 2 -42.87 26.58 -86.01
N SER A 3 -43.63 25.76 -86.83
CA SER A 3 -44.27 24.57 -86.34
C SER A 3 -43.36 23.28 -86.40
N ILE A 4 -42.28 23.34 -87.15
CA ILE A 4 -41.37 22.16 -87.31
C ILE A 4 -40.32 22.18 -86.27
N ILE A 5 -39.97 23.33 -85.70
CA ILE A 5 -38.98 23.43 -84.60
C ILE A 5 -39.56 22.99 -83.29
N SER A 6 -40.88 23.11 -83.04
CA SER A 6 -41.54 22.64 -81.81
C SER A 6 -41.67 21.11 -81.77
N ILE A 7 -41.73 20.40 -82.90
CA ILE A 7 -41.78 18.94 -82.97
C ILE A 7 -40.38 18.28 -82.81
N LEU A 8 -39.30 19.00 -83.17
CA LEU A 8 -37.96 18.51 -83.06
C LEU A 8 -37.41 18.61 -81.56
N ILE A 9 -37.98 19.59 -80.80
CA ILE A 9 -37.57 19.72 -79.34
C ILE A 9 -38.39 18.73 -78.50
N LEU A 10 -39.52 18.22 -78.92
CA LEU A 10 -40.24 17.17 -78.16
C LEU A 10 -39.77 15.78 -78.41
N LEU A 11 -38.90 15.48 -79.41
CA LEU A 11 -38.35 14.21 -79.70
C LEU A 11 -36.95 13.93 -79.04
N PHE A 12 -36.41 14.93 -78.36
CA PHE A 12 -35.17 14.80 -77.60
C PHE A 12 -35.29 14.67 -76.09
N SER A 13 -36.46 14.60 -75.51
CA SER A 13 -36.72 14.31 -74.06
C SER A 13 -37.10 12.88 -73.90
N ILE A 14 -36.19 11.94 -74.28
CA ILE A 14 -36.22 10.58 -73.79
C ILE A 14 -35.73 10.64 -72.37
N PRO A 15 -36.54 10.27 -71.33
CA PRO A 15 -36.01 10.08 -70.00
C PRO A 15 -35.03 8.94 -70.07
N MET A 16 -33.74 9.18 -69.83
CA MET A 16 -32.74 8.13 -69.64
C MET A 16 -33.19 7.35 -68.42
N LEU A 17 -33.96 6.27 -68.64
CA LEU A 17 -34.29 5.31 -67.58
C LEU A 17 -32.98 4.74 -67.09
N ALA A 18 -32.53 5.21 -65.94
CA ALA A 18 -31.36 4.70 -65.30
C ALA A 18 -31.58 3.20 -65.08
N GLN A 19 -30.83 2.36 -65.78
CA GLN A 19 -30.95 0.92 -65.77
C GLN A 19 -30.60 0.44 -64.34
N LYS A 20 -31.59 -0.08 -63.64
CA LYS A 20 -31.39 -0.66 -62.31
C LYS A 20 -30.49 -1.91 -62.43
N VAL A 21 -29.56 -2.06 -61.44
CA VAL A 21 -28.62 -3.15 -61.40
C VAL A 21 -28.62 -3.74 -60.00
N ASN A 22 -28.51 -5.05 -59.91
CA ASN A 22 -28.33 -5.73 -58.65
C ASN A 22 -26.84 -5.72 -58.30
N ILE A 23 -26.55 -5.22 -57.13
CA ILE A 23 -25.22 -5.34 -56.49
C ILE A 23 -25.30 -6.36 -55.36
N SER A 24 -24.18 -7.03 -55.11
CA SER A 24 -24.01 -7.97 -54.00
C SER A 24 -22.69 -7.69 -53.29
N GLY A 25 -22.55 -8.13 -52.05
CA GLY A 25 -21.30 -7.96 -51.35
C GLY A 25 -21.29 -8.62 -49.98
N VAL A 26 -20.15 -8.50 -49.28
CA VAL A 26 -19.96 -8.98 -47.93
C VAL A 26 -19.47 -7.82 -47.08
N VAL A 27 -20.09 -7.64 -45.91
CA VAL A 27 -19.66 -6.68 -44.89
C VAL A 27 -18.92 -7.43 -43.80
N VAL A 28 -17.70 -6.99 -43.49
CA VAL A 28 -16.81 -7.62 -42.48
C VAL A 28 -16.27 -6.57 -41.52
N ASP A 29 -15.80 -7.03 -40.37
CA ASP A 29 -15.07 -6.20 -39.43
C ASP A 29 -13.59 -6.04 -39.81
N GLU A 30 -12.79 -5.38 -38.96
CA GLU A 30 -11.33 -5.19 -39.14
C GLU A 30 -10.54 -6.51 -39.09
N ASN A 31 -11.12 -7.56 -38.49
CA ASN A 31 -10.55 -8.89 -38.38
C ASN A 31 -11.06 -9.83 -39.48
N GLN A 32 -11.74 -9.27 -40.53
CA GLN A 32 -12.33 -10.01 -41.64
C GLN A 32 -13.46 -10.97 -41.21
N GLN A 33 -14.08 -10.79 -40.04
CA GLN A 33 -15.26 -11.55 -39.60
C GLN A 33 -16.53 -10.95 -40.20
N PRO A 34 -17.49 -11.77 -40.71
CA PRO A 34 -18.76 -11.29 -41.23
C PRO A 34 -19.54 -10.47 -40.17
N LEU A 35 -20.20 -9.41 -40.58
CA LEU A 35 -21.09 -8.61 -39.75
C LEU A 35 -22.55 -8.86 -40.13
N PRO A 36 -23.26 -9.79 -39.43
CA PRO A 36 -24.67 -10.06 -39.67
C PRO A 36 -25.56 -8.91 -39.21
N GLY A 37 -26.57 -8.55 -39.99
CA GLY A 37 -27.48 -7.47 -39.64
C GLY A 37 -26.95 -6.05 -39.90
N ALA A 38 -25.80 -5.91 -40.60
CA ALA A 38 -25.33 -4.62 -41.05
C ALA A 38 -26.31 -4.01 -42.06
N SER A 39 -26.65 -2.74 -41.89
CA SER A 39 -27.57 -2.01 -42.73
C SER A 39 -26.83 -1.50 -43.98
N VAL A 40 -27.38 -1.79 -45.16
CA VAL A 40 -26.89 -1.27 -46.46
C VAL A 40 -28.01 -0.49 -47.10
N THR A 41 -27.92 0.82 -47.14
CA THR A 41 -28.95 1.72 -47.64
C THR A 41 -28.42 2.57 -48.79
N ILE A 42 -29.32 3.05 -49.69
CA ILE A 42 -28.96 4.04 -50.72
C ILE A 42 -28.94 5.40 -50.07
N GLU A 43 -27.89 6.19 -50.32
CA GLU A 43 -27.74 7.56 -49.78
C GLU A 43 -28.95 8.42 -50.24
N HIS A 44 -29.61 9.06 -49.28
CA HIS A 44 -30.83 9.90 -49.50
C HIS A 44 -32.08 9.16 -50.03
N ALA A 45 -32.15 7.81 -50.00
CA ALA A 45 -33.33 7.03 -50.35
C ALA A 45 -33.77 6.12 -49.19
N GLN A 46 -35.09 5.86 -49.08
CA GLN A 46 -35.64 4.95 -48.08
C GLN A 46 -35.54 3.46 -48.50
N LYS A 47 -34.59 3.13 -49.39
CA LYS A 47 -34.40 1.75 -49.90
C LYS A 47 -33.07 1.19 -49.36
N GLY A 48 -33.12 0.03 -48.73
CA GLY A 48 -31.96 -0.66 -48.20
C GLY A 48 -32.23 -2.13 -47.95
N THR A 49 -31.19 -2.83 -47.49
CA THR A 49 -31.20 -4.25 -47.05
C THR A 49 -30.31 -4.42 -45.80
N ALA A 50 -30.44 -5.53 -45.10
CA ALA A 50 -29.54 -5.93 -44.05
C ALA A 50 -28.72 -7.16 -44.52
N THR A 51 -27.51 -7.31 -43.96
CA THR A 51 -26.68 -8.48 -44.23
C THR A 51 -27.22 -9.73 -43.53
N ASP A 52 -27.04 -10.90 -44.19
CA ASP A 52 -27.38 -12.22 -43.62
C ASP A 52 -26.32 -12.68 -42.58
N LEU A 53 -26.43 -13.93 -42.09
CA LEU A 53 -25.54 -14.52 -41.07
C LEU A 53 -24.08 -14.63 -41.55
N ASP A 54 -23.84 -14.67 -42.86
CA ASP A 54 -22.52 -14.68 -43.48
C ASP A 54 -22.04 -13.27 -43.84
N GLY A 55 -22.72 -12.22 -43.39
CA GLY A 55 -22.43 -10.81 -43.68
C GLY A 55 -22.73 -10.40 -45.13
N ARG A 56 -23.48 -11.21 -45.91
CA ARG A 56 -23.75 -10.99 -47.33
C ARG A 56 -25.01 -10.12 -47.51
N PHE A 57 -24.99 -9.27 -48.55
CA PHE A 57 -26.13 -8.47 -48.94
C PHE A 57 -26.36 -8.49 -50.44
N SER A 58 -27.58 -8.24 -50.85
CA SER A 58 -27.96 -7.94 -52.23
C SER A 58 -28.91 -6.78 -52.23
N LEU A 59 -28.67 -5.80 -53.09
CA LEU A 59 -29.49 -4.57 -53.21
C LEU A 59 -29.59 -4.11 -54.67
N GLU A 60 -30.79 -3.77 -55.07
CA GLU A 60 -31.07 -3.16 -56.40
C GLU A 60 -30.85 -1.66 -56.33
N VAL A 61 -29.95 -1.15 -57.14
CA VAL A 61 -29.48 0.25 -57.13
C VAL A 61 -29.31 0.75 -58.57
N THR A 62 -29.12 2.05 -58.79
CA THR A 62 -28.67 2.61 -60.06
C THR A 62 -27.13 2.81 -60.04
N PRO A 63 -26.45 2.79 -61.21
CA PRO A 63 -25.01 3.03 -61.23
C PRO A 63 -24.57 4.38 -60.67
N THR A 64 -25.46 5.36 -60.60
CA THR A 64 -25.20 6.71 -60.04
C THR A 64 -25.37 6.76 -58.53
N ASP A 65 -25.96 5.73 -57.94
CA ASP A 65 -26.23 5.73 -56.47
C ASP A 65 -24.93 5.55 -55.68
N LYS A 66 -24.98 6.01 -54.44
CA LYS A 66 -24.03 5.65 -53.38
C LYS A 66 -24.74 4.84 -52.31
N ILE A 67 -24.08 3.79 -51.87
CA ILE A 67 -24.56 2.97 -50.73
C ILE A 67 -23.88 3.40 -49.44
N VAL A 68 -24.65 3.49 -48.40
CA VAL A 68 -24.16 3.71 -47.02
C VAL A 68 -24.27 2.38 -46.27
N VAL A 69 -23.13 1.84 -45.86
CA VAL A 69 -23.04 0.64 -45.07
C VAL A 69 -22.77 1.03 -43.61
N SER A 70 -23.65 0.64 -42.72
CA SER A 70 -23.54 0.99 -41.29
C SER A 70 -23.87 -0.24 -40.41
N TYR A 71 -23.23 -0.31 -39.29
CA TYR A 71 -23.47 -1.31 -38.23
C TYR A 71 -23.25 -0.70 -36.86
N ILE A 72 -24.01 -1.13 -35.87
CA ILE A 72 -23.89 -0.57 -34.50
C ILE A 72 -22.49 -0.82 -33.95
N GLY A 73 -21.79 0.27 -33.57
CA GLY A 73 -20.40 0.21 -33.06
C GLY A 73 -19.34 0.30 -34.17
N TYR A 74 -19.71 0.59 -35.42
CA TYR A 74 -18.80 0.74 -36.55
C TYR A 74 -19.05 2.06 -37.30
N GLN A 75 -17.98 2.64 -37.87
CA GLN A 75 -18.09 3.85 -38.69
C GLN A 75 -18.82 3.53 -40.00
N ALA A 76 -19.85 4.31 -40.27
CA ALA A 76 -20.60 4.19 -41.52
C ALA A 76 -19.71 4.53 -42.73
N LYS A 77 -19.75 3.69 -43.80
CA LYS A 77 -18.93 3.85 -44.99
C LYS A 77 -19.80 4.10 -46.21
N THR A 78 -19.58 5.23 -46.87
CA THR A 78 -20.28 5.56 -48.09
C THR A 78 -19.44 5.13 -49.31
N ILE A 79 -20.03 4.39 -50.25
CA ILE A 79 -19.35 3.81 -51.43
C ILE A 79 -20.18 4.12 -52.67
N ALA A 80 -19.52 4.68 -53.68
CA ALA A 80 -20.17 4.90 -54.96
C ALA A 80 -20.30 3.57 -55.76
N VAL A 81 -21.47 3.30 -56.28
CA VAL A 81 -21.76 2.05 -57.00
C VAL A 81 -20.96 1.96 -58.32
N GLY A 82 -21.06 2.91 -59.19
CA GLY A 82 -20.37 2.97 -60.46
C GLY A 82 -20.61 1.73 -61.33
N LYS A 83 -19.52 1.14 -61.85
CA LYS A 83 -19.52 -0.11 -62.65
C LYS A 83 -19.39 -1.37 -61.81
N THR A 84 -19.09 -1.27 -60.52
CA THR A 84 -18.83 -2.40 -59.61
C THR A 84 -20.13 -3.12 -59.28
N ARG A 85 -20.17 -4.43 -59.29
CA ARG A 85 -21.33 -5.29 -58.98
C ARG A 85 -21.15 -6.11 -57.72
N THR A 86 -19.91 -6.33 -57.30
CA THR A 86 -19.61 -7.08 -56.07
C THR A 86 -18.71 -6.24 -55.16
N PHE A 87 -19.06 -6.13 -53.89
CA PHE A 87 -18.40 -5.30 -52.90
C PHE A 87 -17.91 -6.16 -51.76
N LYS A 88 -16.69 -5.91 -51.26
CA LYS A 88 -16.20 -6.36 -49.98
C LYS A 88 -15.99 -5.10 -49.10
N VAL A 89 -16.84 -4.90 -48.11
CA VAL A 89 -16.83 -3.71 -47.29
C VAL A 89 -16.32 -4.08 -45.89
N SER A 90 -15.10 -3.62 -45.56
CA SER A 90 -14.63 -3.69 -44.19
C SER A 90 -15.06 -2.42 -43.48
N LEU A 91 -15.78 -2.56 -42.38
CA LEU A 91 -16.11 -1.46 -41.48
C LEU A 91 -15.04 -1.39 -40.39
N ASP A 92 -14.57 -0.19 -40.15
CA ASP A 92 -13.70 0.10 -39.02
C ASP A 92 -14.55 0.32 -37.77
N PRO A 93 -14.17 -0.20 -36.60
CA PRO A 93 -14.91 0.09 -35.38
C PRO A 93 -15.11 1.60 -35.25
N GLU A 94 -16.33 2.01 -34.99
CA GLU A 94 -16.55 3.36 -34.53
C GLU A 94 -15.85 3.46 -33.17
N VAL A 95 -14.62 3.96 -33.18
CA VAL A 95 -13.99 4.49 -31.99
C VAL A 95 -14.81 5.76 -31.63
N THR A 96 -16.04 5.55 -31.24
CA THR A 96 -16.64 6.43 -30.25
C THR A 96 -15.65 6.31 -29.12
N GLN A 97 -14.81 7.30 -28.89
CA GLN A 97 -14.23 7.53 -27.60
C GLN A 97 -15.44 7.54 -26.67
N MET A 98 -15.82 6.38 -26.13
CA MET A 98 -16.58 6.33 -24.90
C MET A 98 -15.68 7.14 -23.97
N GLU A 99 -16.10 8.38 -23.68
CA GLU A 99 -15.34 9.30 -22.84
C GLU A 99 -14.99 8.52 -21.59
N GLU A 100 -13.72 8.19 -21.42
CA GLU A 100 -13.24 7.38 -20.30
C GLU A 100 -13.69 8.09 -19.02
N VAL A 101 -14.60 7.46 -18.31
CA VAL A 101 -15.20 8.01 -17.10
C VAL A 101 -14.35 7.53 -15.92
N VAL A 102 -13.85 8.46 -15.14
CA VAL A 102 -13.04 8.16 -13.95
C VAL A 102 -13.90 8.37 -12.71
N VAL A 103 -13.81 7.48 -11.76
CA VAL A 103 -14.44 7.64 -10.45
C VAL A 103 -13.69 8.75 -9.71
N VAL A 104 -14.41 9.80 -9.37
CA VAL A 104 -13.95 10.90 -8.51
C VAL A 104 -14.87 10.96 -7.31
N GLY A 105 -14.42 11.52 -6.20
CA GLY A 105 -15.22 11.57 -4.97
C GLY A 105 -16.68 11.96 -5.21
N TYR A 106 -17.60 11.17 -4.69
CA TYR A 106 -19.06 11.34 -4.80
C TYR A 106 -19.59 11.35 -6.25
N GLY A 107 -19.04 10.47 -7.11
CA GLY A 107 -19.55 10.28 -8.48
C GLY A 107 -18.47 9.98 -9.50
N THR A 108 -18.84 10.09 -10.76
CA THR A 108 -17.94 9.89 -11.91
C THR A 108 -17.82 11.19 -12.69
N GLN A 109 -16.66 11.44 -13.26
CA GLN A 109 -16.42 12.55 -14.19
C GLN A 109 -15.80 12.04 -15.48
N ARG A 110 -16.04 12.74 -16.59
CA ARG A 110 -15.32 12.46 -17.83
C ARG A 110 -13.84 12.76 -17.62
N LYS A 111 -12.98 11.94 -18.15
CA LYS A 111 -11.51 12.14 -18.04
C LYS A 111 -11.08 13.52 -18.57
N SER A 112 -11.79 14.02 -19.59
CA SER A 112 -11.64 15.38 -20.13
C SER A 112 -11.93 16.48 -19.11
N ASP A 113 -12.80 16.24 -18.12
CA ASP A 113 -13.24 17.23 -17.12
C ASP A 113 -12.44 17.18 -15.82
N ILE A 114 -11.52 16.21 -15.66
CA ILE A 114 -10.67 16.09 -14.47
C ILE A 114 -9.57 17.13 -14.55
N SER A 115 -9.59 18.14 -13.71
CA SER A 115 -8.58 19.22 -13.64
C SER A 115 -7.55 19.05 -12.52
N THR A 116 -7.57 17.90 -11.83
CA THR A 116 -6.74 17.59 -10.66
C THR A 116 -5.81 16.41 -10.93
N ALA A 117 -4.79 16.21 -10.07
CA ALA A 117 -3.84 15.08 -10.15
C ALA A 117 -4.48 13.79 -9.63
N VAL A 118 -4.94 12.93 -10.53
CA VAL A 118 -5.47 11.60 -10.24
C VAL A 118 -4.65 10.55 -10.99
N ALA A 119 -4.13 9.55 -10.28
CA ALA A 119 -3.51 8.39 -10.89
C ALA A 119 -4.48 7.22 -10.89
N SER A 120 -4.75 6.65 -12.07
CA SER A 120 -5.63 5.49 -12.24
C SER A 120 -4.81 4.25 -12.55
N VAL A 121 -5.09 3.16 -11.86
CA VAL A 121 -4.44 1.85 -12.03
C VAL A 121 -5.51 0.80 -12.24
N LYS A 122 -5.49 0.13 -13.39
CA LYS A 122 -6.39 -0.98 -13.69
C LYS A 122 -5.84 -2.27 -13.08
N MET A 123 -6.69 -3.03 -12.38
CA MET A 123 -6.24 -4.28 -11.75
C MET A 123 -5.81 -5.35 -12.74
N ALA A 124 -6.28 -5.31 -13.99
CA ALA A 124 -5.79 -6.19 -15.05
C ALA A 124 -4.26 -6.09 -15.24
N ASP A 125 -3.69 -4.90 -15.00
CA ASP A 125 -2.26 -4.62 -15.13
C ASP A 125 -1.45 -5.10 -13.91
N ILE A 126 -2.12 -5.48 -12.82
CA ILE A 126 -1.50 -5.84 -11.54
C ILE A 126 -1.78 -7.29 -11.12
N ALA A 127 -2.89 -7.87 -11.56
CA ALA A 127 -3.36 -9.19 -11.13
C ALA A 127 -2.39 -10.34 -11.45
N GLN A 128 -1.41 -10.10 -12.32
CA GLN A 128 -0.43 -11.11 -12.75
C GLN A 128 0.47 -11.62 -11.61
N SER A 129 0.67 -10.84 -10.53
CA SER A 129 1.55 -11.23 -9.41
C SER A 129 0.82 -11.92 -8.25
N SER A 130 -0.53 -12.03 -8.30
CA SER A 130 -1.37 -12.58 -7.22
C SER A 130 -0.92 -12.17 -5.81
N PRO A 131 -0.86 -10.84 -5.50
CA PRO A 131 -0.35 -10.37 -4.23
C PRO A 131 -1.30 -10.79 -3.09
N SER A 132 -0.75 -11.17 -1.94
CA SER A 132 -1.55 -11.49 -0.75
C SER A 132 -2.35 -10.28 -0.24
N GLN A 133 -1.82 -9.08 -0.50
CA GLN A 133 -2.41 -7.80 -0.10
C GLN A 133 -2.55 -6.86 -1.30
N VAL A 134 -3.71 -6.22 -1.43
CA VAL A 134 -4.02 -5.27 -2.52
C VAL A 134 -2.99 -4.15 -2.66
N LEU A 135 -2.54 -3.59 -1.53
CA LEU A 135 -1.61 -2.44 -1.55
C LEU A 135 -0.20 -2.80 -2.00
N GLN A 136 0.25 -4.04 -1.79
CA GLN A 136 1.56 -4.49 -2.29
C GLN A 136 1.63 -4.44 -3.83
N ALA A 137 0.49 -4.63 -4.48
CA ALA A 137 0.38 -4.56 -5.93
C ALA A 137 0.68 -3.17 -6.53
N LEU A 138 0.54 -2.10 -5.72
CA LEU A 138 0.79 -0.72 -6.12
C LEU A 138 2.24 -0.27 -5.91
N GLN A 139 3.07 -1.06 -5.20
CA GLN A 139 4.45 -0.65 -4.89
C GLN A 139 5.26 -0.34 -6.15
N GLY A 140 5.76 0.90 -6.24
CA GLY A 140 6.59 1.38 -7.35
C GLY A 140 5.84 1.61 -8.68
N LYS A 141 4.52 1.39 -8.75
CA LYS A 141 3.73 1.55 -10.00
C LYS A 141 3.14 2.95 -10.15
N VAL A 142 3.08 3.75 -9.10
CA VAL A 142 2.45 5.07 -9.12
C VAL A 142 3.41 6.12 -8.60
N SER A 143 3.61 7.17 -9.39
CA SER A 143 4.43 8.32 -8.99
C SER A 143 3.82 9.04 -7.78
N GLY A 144 4.67 9.51 -6.85
CA GLY A 144 4.24 10.21 -5.63
C GLY A 144 3.67 9.30 -4.54
N VAL A 145 3.68 7.97 -4.74
CA VAL A 145 3.19 6.98 -3.78
C VAL A 145 4.35 6.13 -3.28
N GLN A 146 4.51 6.10 -1.97
CA GLN A 146 5.46 5.25 -1.27
C GLN A 146 4.72 4.25 -0.39
N ILE A 147 4.97 2.96 -0.59
CA ILE A 147 4.38 1.88 0.22
C ILE A 147 5.54 1.07 0.77
N ILE A 148 5.67 1.01 2.10
CA ILE A 148 6.69 0.26 2.82
C ILE A 148 5.97 -0.82 3.63
N SER A 149 6.34 -2.08 3.43
CA SER A 149 5.87 -3.21 4.25
C SER A 149 6.73 -3.32 5.50
N SER A 150 6.10 -3.52 6.65
CA SER A 150 6.84 -3.68 7.91
C SER A 150 7.67 -4.97 7.91
N ASP A 151 7.15 -6.02 7.27
CA ASP A 151 7.81 -7.33 7.14
C ASP A 151 7.28 -8.09 5.91
N GLY A 152 7.64 -9.35 5.74
CA GLY A 152 7.23 -10.23 4.64
C GLY A 152 6.00 -11.09 4.89
N SER A 153 5.33 -10.97 6.06
CA SER A 153 4.18 -11.79 6.38
C SER A 153 2.93 -11.42 5.58
N ALA A 154 1.96 -12.33 5.47
CA ALA A 154 0.71 -12.12 4.75
C ALA A 154 -0.15 -11.01 5.37
N THR A 155 0.00 -10.77 6.68
CA THR A 155 -0.75 -9.76 7.44
C THR A 155 0.07 -8.53 7.78
N SER A 156 1.27 -8.40 7.18
CA SER A 156 2.20 -7.29 7.41
C SER A 156 1.52 -5.93 7.39
N GLY A 157 1.84 -5.11 8.36
CA GLY A 157 1.44 -3.71 8.36
C GLY A 157 2.10 -2.94 7.22
N LEU A 158 1.35 -2.05 6.60
CA LEU A 158 1.83 -1.21 5.51
C LEU A 158 1.88 0.25 5.92
N THR A 159 3.00 0.90 5.68
CA THR A 159 3.11 2.36 5.71
C THR A 159 2.85 2.87 4.31
N PHE A 160 1.72 3.56 4.13
CA PHE A 160 1.32 4.15 2.85
C PHE A 160 1.42 5.67 2.93
N ARG A 161 2.18 6.29 2.04
CA ARG A 161 2.38 7.73 1.98
C ARG A 161 2.11 8.25 0.58
N ILE A 162 1.39 9.37 0.50
CA ILE A 162 1.17 10.10 -0.74
C ILE A 162 1.82 11.48 -0.60
N ARG A 163 2.84 11.75 -1.44
CA ARG A 163 3.58 13.02 -1.46
C ARG A 163 4.24 13.36 -0.10
N GLY A 164 4.83 12.34 0.53
CA GLY A 164 5.62 12.49 1.75
C GLY A 164 4.84 12.35 3.06
N VAL A 165 5.45 12.81 4.17
CA VAL A 165 4.85 12.80 5.51
C VAL A 165 3.97 14.03 5.67
N ASN A 166 2.73 13.85 6.15
CA ASN A 166 1.73 14.90 6.23
C ASN A 166 1.33 15.26 7.68
N SER A 167 1.77 14.50 8.67
CA SER A 167 1.54 14.77 10.09
C SER A 167 2.60 14.10 10.93
N ILE A 168 2.91 14.65 12.10
CA ILE A 168 3.89 14.08 13.05
C ILE A 168 3.19 13.08 13.99
N THR A 169 2.20 13.51 14.74
CA THR A 169 1.48 12.67 15.72
C THR A 169 0.11 12.21 15.24
N GLY A 170 -0.49 12.95 14.30
CA GLY A 170 -1.70 12.53 13.60
C GLY A 170 -1.43 11.32 12.68
N GLY A 171 -2.47 10.66 12.23
CA GLY A 171 -2.35 9.54 11.28
C GLY A 171 -1.74 9.99 9.96
N THR A 172 -0.95 9.12 9.34
CA THR A 172 -0.28 9.36 8.04
C THR A 172 -0.82 8.48 6.91
N GLN A 173 -1.79 7.60 7.21
CA GLN A 173 -2.40 6.70 6.22
C GLN A 173 -3.42 7.46 5.38
N PRO A 174 -3.50 7.22 4.06
CA PRO A 174 -4.55 7.78 3.23
C PRO A 174 -5.93 7.21 3.60
N LEU A 175 -6.97 7.92 3.21
CA LEU A 175 -8.33 7.41 3.28
C LEU A 175 -8.53 6.36 2.17
N PHE A 176 -9.03 5.18 2.53
CA PHE A 176 -9.50 4.20 1.56
C PHE A 176 -11.02 4.33 1.40
N VAL A 177 -11.48 4.34 0.16
CA VAL A 177 -12.92 4.41 -0.16
C VAL A 177 -13.24 3.25 -1.10
N ILE A 178 -14.08 2.31 -0.67
CA ILE A 178 -14.46 1.14 -1.46
C ILE A 178 -15.90 1.31 -1.96
N ASP A 179 -16.08 1.34 -3.27
CA ASP A 179 -17.39 1.57 -3.92
C ASP A 179 -18.14 2.80 -3.38
N GLY A 180 -17.41 3.86 -3.04
CA GLY A 180 -17.94 5.12 -2.49
C GLY A 180 -18.04 5.16 -0.96
N VAL A 181 -17.78 4.05 -0.25
CA VAL A 181 -17.85 3.97 1.21
C VAL A 181 -16.49 4.23 1.84
N PRO A 182 -16.32 5.31 2.64
CA PRO A 182 -15.06 5.58 3.34
C PRO A 182 -14.79 4.53 4.42
N MET A 183 -13.56 4.01 4.43
CA MET A 183 -13.10 3.06 5.44
C MET A 183 -12.51 3.80 6.63
N PRO A 184 -12.80 3.41 7.88
CA PRO A 184 -12.18 4.01 9.05
C PRO A 184 -10.66 3.87 9.01
N THR A 185 -9.93 4.97 9.16
CA THR A 185 -8.46 5.00 9.17
C THR A 185 -7.87 5.02 10.58
N GLN A 186 -8.74 4.98 11.61
CA GLN A 186 -8.33 5.19 12.99
C GLN A 186 -7.67 3.97 13.60
N ARG A 187 -6.59 4.22 14.32
CA ARG A 187 -6.01 3.29 15.28
C ARG A 187 -6.52 3.60 16.68
N VAL A 188 -7.03 2.60 17.36
CA VAL A 188 -7.20 2.67 18.81
C VAL A 188 -5.91 2.15 19.44
N THR A 189 -5.11 3.06 19.98
CA THR A 189 -3.84 2.78 20.66
C THR A 189 -4.12 2.51 22.13
N ASN A 190 -4.58 1.34 22.50
CA ASN A 190 -4.83 1.02 23.92
C ASN A 190 -4.15 -0.25 24.40
N THR A 191 -3.18 -0.79 23.64
CA THR A 191 -2.41 -1.94 24.12
C THR A 191 -0.94 -1.79 23.77
N ASN A 192 -0.05 -2.31 24.61
CA ASN A 192 1.40 -2.33 24.46
C ASN A 192 1.90 -3.11 23.21
N GLN A 193 1.01 -3.55 22.32
CA GLN A 193 1.31 -4.30 21.12
C GLN A 193 0.32 -3.93 20.01
N ASP A 194 0.52 -2.76 19.41
CA ASP A 194 -0.23 -2.33 18.23
C ASP A 194 0.17 -3.18 17.02
N VAL A 195 -0.65 -4.15 16.67
CA VAL A 195 -0.56 -4.81 15.37
C VAL A 195 -0.98 -3.79 14.31
N ALA A 196 -0.08 -3.48 13.38
CA ALA A 196 -0.43 -2.66 12.24
C ALA A 196 -1.42 -3.45 11.37
N THR A 197 -2.71 -3.14 11.47
CA THR A 197 -3.72 -3.80 10.65
C THR A 197 -3.73 -3.20 9.24
N ASN A 198 -3.78 -4.06 8.23
CA ASN A 198 -4.07 -3.65 6.86
C ASN A 198 -5.60 -3.48 6.71
N PRO A 199 -6.10 -2.27 6.43
CA PRO A 199 -7.55 -2.02 6.33
C PRO A 199 -8.20 -2.72 5.12
N LEU A 200 -7.40 -3.22 4.17
CA LEU A 200 -7.85 -3.93 2.97
C LEU A 200 -7.60 -5.44 3.04
N LEU A 201 -7.33 -6.00 4.23
CA LEU A 201 -7.04 -7.44 4.37
C LEU A 201 -8.20 -8.32 3.92
N GLY A 202 -9.44 -7.88 4.16
CA GLY A 202 -10.66 -8.56 3.74
C GLY A 202 -11.05 -8.37 2.27
N LEU A 203 -10.31 -7.55 1.51
CA LEU A 203 -10.61 -7.31 0.09
C LEU A 203 -9.81 -8.27 -0.80
N ASN A 204 -10.51 -9.01 -1.64
CA ASN A 204 -9.87 -9.87 -2.63
C ASN A 204 -9.37 -9.03 -3.81
N PRO A 205 -8.06 -9.07 -4.16
CA PRO A 205 -7.53 -8.36 -5.33
C PRO A 205 -8.26 -8.69 -6.64
N SER A 206 -8.75 -9.91 -6.80
CA SER A 206 -9.47 -10.35 -8.01
C SER A 206 -10.83 -9.67 -8.21
N ASP A 207 -11.42 -9.10 -7.14
CA ASP A 207 -12.69 -8.38 -7.19
C ASP A 207 -12.56 -6.93 -7.62
N ILE A 208 -11.35 -6.39 -7.67
CA ILE A 208 -11.11 -4.98 -7.99
C ILE A 208 -11.14 -4.77 -9.50
N GLU A 209 -11.80 -3.73 -9.97
CA GLU A 209 -11.78 -3.27 -11.36
C GLU A 209 -10.69 -2.21 -11.56
N SER A 210 -10.66 -1.19 -10.69
CA SER A 210 -9.67 -0.12 -10.74
C SER A 210 -9.39 0.48 -9.36
N MET A 211 -8.25 1.17 -9.27
CA MET A 211 -7.89 2.01 -8.13
C MET A 211 -7.48 3.39 -8.64
N GLU A 212 -8.13 4.42 -8.11
CA GLU A 212 -7.80 5.82 -8.38
C GLU A 212 -7.18 6.44 -7.13
N ILE A 213 -6.01 7.07 -7.29
CA ILE A 213 -5.28 7.70 -6.20
C ILE A 213 -5.37 9.21 -6.37
N LEU A 214 -6.12 9.86 -5.46
CA LEU A 214 -6.26 11.31 -5.39
C LEU A 214 -5.06 11.87 -4.62
N LYS A 215 -4.06 12.35 -5.36
CA LYS A 215 -2.79 12.84 -4.80
C LYS A 215 -2.83 14.34 -4.46
N ASP A 216 -3.75 15.04 -5.08
CA ASP A 216 -3.93 16.48 -5.01
C ASP A 216 -4.97 16.85 -3.94
N ALA A 217 -4.69 17.89 -3.16
CA ALA A 217 -5.63 18.37 -2.17
C ALA A 217 -6.95 18.88 -2.81
N ALA A 218 -6.94 19.41 -4.05
CA ALA A 218 -8.17 19.80 -4.73
C ALA A 218 -9.05 18.59 -5.10
N ALA A 219 -8.43 17.43 -5.46
CA ALA A 219 -9.16 16.18 -5.66
C ALA A 219 -9.64 15.58 -4.33
N ALA A 220 -8.82 15.68 -3.29
CA ALA A 220 -9.07 15.08 -1.97
C ALA A 220 -9.98 15.94 -1.07
N ALA A 221 -10.12 17.27 -1.34
CA ALA A 221 -10.90 18.20 -0.51
C ALA A 221 -12.38 17.80 -0.39
N ILE A 222 -12.92 17.10 -1.37
CA ILE A 222 -14.28 16.58 -1.31
C ILE A 222 -14.46 15.53 -0.18
N TYR A 223 -13.36 14.91 0.30
CA TYR A 223 -13.30 14.04 1.48
C TYR A 223 -12.87 14.80 2.75
N GLY A 224 -12.65 16.12 2.64
CA GLY A 224 -12.47 17.07 3.74
C GLY A 224 -11.36 16.66 4.71
N SER A 225 -11.76 16.48 5.96
CA SER A 225 -10.90 16.17 7.09
C SER A 225 -10.22 14.80 7.01
N ASN A 226 -10.71 13.89 6.21
CA ASN A 226 -10.09 12.58 6.00
C ASN A 226 -9.17 12.55 4.76
N GLY A 227 -9.14 13.63 3.97
CA GLY A 227 -8.42 13.71 2.71
C GLY A 227 -6.97 14.21 2.80
N SER A 228 -6.47 14.65 3.97
CA SER A 228 -5.14 15.27 4.11
C SER A 228 -3.98 14.38 3.66
N ASN A 229 -4.08 13.09 3.91
CA ASN A 229 -3.07 12.10 3.54
C ASN A 229 -3.26 11.55 2.10
N GLY A 230 -4.19 12.16 1.33
CA GLY A 230 -4.66 11.66 0.05
C GLY A 230 -5.76 10.60 0.20
N VAL A 231 -6.35 10.20 -0.91
CA VAL A 231 -7.46 9.25 -0.96
C VAL A 231 -7.20 8.18 -1.99
N VAL A 232 -7.47 6.93 -1.65
CA VAL A 232 -7.42 5.78 -2.56
C VAL A 232 -8.85 5.30 -2.78
N LEU A 233 -9.37 5.54 -3.97
CA LEU A 233 -10.68 5.05 -4.38
C LEU A 233 -10.52 3.66 -4.99
N ILE A 234 -11.27 2.71 -4.52
CA ILE A 234 -11.25 1.33 -4.99
C ILE A 234 -12.62 1.01 -5.56
N THR A 235 -12.64 0.75 -6.86
CA THR A 235 -13.85 0.33 -7.56
C THR A 235 -13.82 -1.16 -7.75
N THR A 236 -14.86 -1.85 -7.28
CA THR A 236 -14.98 -3.30 -7.47
C THR A 236 -15.76 -3.63 -8.75
N LYS A 237 -15.52 -4.82 -9.27
CA LYS A 237 -16.23 -5.34 -10.44
C LYS A 237 -17.74 -5.38 -10.19
N LYS A 238 -18.51 -4.93 -11.17
CA LYS A 238 -19.98 -4.86 -11.12
C LYS A 238 -20.61 -5.73 -12.21
N GLY A 239 -21.86 -6.10 -12.01
CA GLY A 239 -22.66 -6.74 -13.04
C GLY A 239 -22.76 -5.89 -14.30
N LYS A 240 -22.69 -6.52 -15.47
CA LYS A 240 -22.81 -5.89 -16.79
C LYS A 240 -24.04 -6.46 -17.51
N GLU A 241 -24.61 -5.68 -18.40
CA GLU A 241 -25.59 -6.18 -19.33
C GLU A 241 -24.90 -7.12 -20.32
N LEU A 242 -25.29 -8.38 -20.31
CA LEU A 242 -24.68 -9.43 -21.08
C LEU A 242 -25.77 -10.36 -21.64
N ALA A 243 -25.65 -10.75 -22.90
CA ALA A 243 -26.57 -11.72 -23.52
C ALA A 243 -26.57 -13.08 -22.79
N LYS A 244 -25.43 -13.45 -22.19
CA LYS A 244 -25.28 -14.65 -21.34
C LYS A 244 -24.42 -14.29 -20.12
N PRO A 245 -24.68 -14.87 -18.93
CA PRO A 245 -23.79 -14.73 -17.79
C PRO A 245 -22.37 -15.19 -18.13
N LYS A 246 -21.35 -14.44 -17.63
CA LYS A 246 -19.95 -14.84 -17.72
C LYS A 246 -19.50 -15.42 -16.39
N PHE A 247 -18.93 -16.60 -16.45
CA PHE A 247 -18.29 -17.26 -15.30
C PHE A 247 -16.79 -17.18 -15.48
N ASN A 248 -16.06 -16.74 -14.45
CA ASN A 248 -14.59 -16.73 -14.44
C ASN A 248 -14.11 -17.54 -13.24
N PHE A 249 -13.09 -18.34 -13.47
CA PHE A 249 -12.36 -19.07 -12.43
C PHE A 249 -10.87 -18.84 -12.59
N SER A 250 -10.18 -18.62 -11.48
CA SER A 250 -8.72 -18.57 -11.45
C SER A 250 -8.17 -19.40 -10.30
N TYR A 251 -7.07 -20.08 -10.58
CA TYR A 251 -6.29 -20.80 -9.58
C TYR A 251 -4.82 -20.40 -9.71
N ALA A 252 -4.20 -20.14 -8.58
CA ALA A 252 -2.77 -19.85 -8.51
C ALA A 252 -2.13 -20.61 -7.35
N SER A 253 -0.97 -21.21 -7.61
CA SER A 253 -0.17 -21.91 -6.61
C SER A 253 1.26 -21.40 -6.67
N SER A 254 1.86 -21.05 -5.51
CA SER A 254 3.23 -20.60 -5.44
C SER A 254 4.06 -21.37 -4.42
N ILE A 255 5.34 -21.47 -4.73
CA ILE A 255 6.39 -21.90 -3.81
C ILE A 255 7.11 -20.65 -3.35
N GLU A 256 7.25 -20.50 -2.03
CA GLU A 256 7.90 -19.37 -1.37
C GLU A 256 9.20 -19.82 -0.73
N MET A 257 10.30 -19.14 -1.02
CA MET A 257 11.65 -19.48 -0.57
C MET A 257 12.24 -18.33 0.23
N MET A 258 13.12 -18.68 1.17
CA MET A 258 13.96 -17.69 1.84
C MET A 258 14.74 -16.88 0.80
N PRO A 259 14.75 -15.53 0.91
CA PRO A 259 15.56 -14.72 0.04
C PRO A 259 17.04 -15.01 0.23
N SER A 260 17.86 -14.82 -0.80
CA SER A 260 19.31 -14.81 -0.64
C SER A 260 19.71 -13.58 0.18
N ILE A 261 20.33 -13.81 1.34
CA ILE A 261 20.65 -12.76 2.32
C ILE A 261 22.15 -12.51 2.29
N PRO A 262 22.59 -11.22 2.20
CA PRO A 262 24.00 -10.87 2.37
C PRO A 262 24.53 -11.15 3.78
N LEU A 263 23.63 -11.07 4.78
CA LEU A 263 23.96 -11.25 6.20
C LEU A 263 24.35 -12.72 6.49
N LYS A 264 25.64 -12.97 6.65
CA LYS A 264 26.18 -14.28 7.01
C LYS A 264 26.69 -14.25 8.44
N VAL A 265 26.13 -15.10 9.30
CA VAL A 265 26.65 -15.38 10.63
C VAL A 265 27.74 -16.45 10.54
N LEU A 266 28.54 -16.60 11.60
CA LEU A 266 29.61 -17.61 11.63
C LEU A 266 29.05 -19.02 11.47
N SER A 267 29.78 -19.83 10.71
CA SER A 267 29.60 -21.26 10.72
C SER A 267 29.92 -21.84 12.13
N ALA A 268 29.50 -23.05 12.39
CA ALA A 268 29.84 -23.69 13.67
C ALA A 268 31.35 -23.84 13.87
N GLU A 269 32.10 -24.05 12.78
CA GLU A 269 33.58 -24.13 12.79
C GLU A 269 34.18 -22.76 13.16
N ASP A 270 33.82 -21.70 12.45
CA ASP A 270 34.31 -20.36 12.72
C ASP A 270 33.88 -19.84 14.11
N TYR A 271 32.67 -20.23 14.56
CA TYR A 271 32.21 -19.92 15.91
C TYR A 271 33.10 -20.58 16.98
N ALA A 272 33.50 -21.87 16.81
CA ALA A 272 34.40 -22.52 17.71
C ALA A 272 35.77 -21.83 17.77
N HIS A 273 36.31 -21.42 16.63
CA HIS A 273 37.55 -20.64 16.56
C HIS A 273 37.39 -19.26 17.22
N LYS A 274 36.26 -18.58 17.01
CA LYS A 274 35.94 -17.32 17.71
C LYS A 274 35.99 -17.52 19.22
N MET A 275 35.35 -18.58 19.71
CA MET A 275 35.27 -18.82 21.15
C MET A 275 36.65 -19.15 21.76
N LEU A 276 37.54 -19.82 21.02
CA LEU A 276 38.91 -20.09 21.50
C LEU A 276 39.78 -18.80 21.44
N ASN A 277 39.67 -18.01 20.36
CA ASN A 277 40.62 -16.92 20.07
C ASN A 277 40.29 -15.62 20.80
N TYR A 278 39.00 -15.36 21.03
CA TYR A 278 38.54 -14.05 21.53
C TYR A 278 37.82 -14.12 22.88
N ALA A 279 37.58 -15.30 23.42
CA ALA A 279 37.02 -15.39 24.76
C ALA A 279 38.13 -15.11 25.77
N THR A 280 37.96 -14.06 26.55
CA THR A 280 38.82 -13.75 27.73
C THR A 280 38.49 -14.68 28.87
N TRP A 281 38.74 -15.98 28.66
CA TRP A 281 38.46 -16.99 29.70
C TRP A 281 39.74 -17.27 30.48
N ASP A 282 39.89 -16.65 31.63
CA ASP A 282 40.81 -17.14 32.69
C ASP A 282 40.30 -18.46 33.30
N ASN A 283 39.71 -19.32 32.44
CA ASN A 283 39.08 -20.57 32.86
C ASN A 283 39.59 -21.74 32.00
N ALA A 284 40.57 -22.45 32.51
CA ALA A 284 41.19 -23.58 31.86
C ALA A 284 40.18 -24.64 31.33
N PRO A 285 39.11 -25.02 32.05
CA PRO A 285 38.09 -25.93 31.56
C PRO A 285 37.40 -25.45 30.28
N VAL A 286 37.13 -24.15 30.16
CA VAL A 286 36.48 -23.57 28.98
C VAL A 286 37.42 -23.60 27.77
N THR A 287 38.68 -23.24 27.97
CA THR A 287 39.70 -23.27 26.92
C THR A 287 39.92 -24.72 26.43
N GLN A 288 40.05 -25.70 27.34
CA GLN A 288 40.18 -27.11 26.99
C GLN A 288 38.96 -27.64 26.22
N PHE A 289 37.77 -27.20 26.58
CA PHE A 289 36.53 -27.54 25.85
C PHE A 289 36.61 -27.13 24.39
N TRP A 290 36.95 -25.86 24.10
CA TRP A 290 37.03 -25.39 22.72
C TRP A 290 38.21 -26.00 21.95
N GLN A 291 39.36 -26.22 22.58
CA GLN A 291 40.48 -26.95 21.98
C GLN A 291 40.07 -28.36 21.54
N ARG A 292 39.33 -29.08 22.38
CA ARG A 292 38.78 -30.39 22.04
C ARG A 292 37.79 -30.32 20.88
N ILE A 293 36.83 -29.36 20.92
CA ILE A 293 35.85 -29.17 19.85
C ILE A 293 36.56 -28.99 18.48
N ILE A 294 37.61 -28.19 18.45
CA ILE A 294 38.38 -27.94 17.23
C ILE A 294 39.17 -29.18 16.81
N ALA A 295 39.92 -29.80 17.73
CA ALA A 295 40.75 -30.96 17.42
C ALA A 295 39.93 -32.15 16.89
N GLN A 296 38.73 -32.38 17.42
CA GLN A 296 37.85 -33.48 17.06
C GLN A 296 36.81 -33.12 15.98
N LYS A 297 36.82 -31.90 15.47
CA LYS A 297 35.83 -31.38 14.49
C LYS A 297 34.37 -31.58 14.92
N GLU A 298 34.09 -31.35 16.23
CA GLU A 298 32.80 -31.62 16.84
C GLU A 298 31.68 -30.69 16.33
N TRP A 299 31.99 -29.70 15.47
CA TRP A 299 30.96 -28.93 14.75
C TRP A 299 30.17 -29.80 13.76
N GLN A 300 30.60 -31.00 13.44
CA GLN A 300 29.85 -31.98 12.63
C GLN A 300 28.87 -32.82 13.46
N ASN A 301 28.89 -32.67 14.79
CA ASN A 301 27.97 -33.36 15.68
C ASN A 301 26.51 -32.95 15.43
N PRO A 302 25.55 -33.88 15.37
CA PRO A 302 24.13 -33.57 15.15
C PRO A 302 23.50 -32.65 16.21
N ALA A 303 24.12 -32.50 17.41
CA ALA A 303 23.69 -31.55 18.43
C ALA A 303 24.03 -30.09 18.10
N VAL A 304 24.97 -29.86 17.17
CA VAL A 304 25.31 -28.53 16.67
C VAL A 304 24.33 -28.14 15.56
N LYS A 305 23.74 -26.93 15.62
CA LYS A 305 22.60 -26.54 14.79
C LYS A 305 22.87 -25.26 13.98
N ASP A 306 22.43 -25.28 12.72
CA ASP A 306 22.09 -24.07 12.01
C ASP A 306 20.65 -23.66 12.39
N TRP A 307 20.56 -22.69 13.28
CA TRP A 307 19.28 -22.30 13.85
C TRP A 307 18.33 -21.64 12.82
N LEU A 308 18.85 -20.96 11.82
CA LEU A 308 18.00 -20.37 10.78
C LEU A 308 17.32 -21.48 9.97
N GLN A 309 18.07 -22.52 9.60
CA GLN A 309 17.53 -23.70 8.92
C GLN A 309 16.55 -24.49 9.80
N GLU A 310 16.82 -24.60 11.11
CA GLU A 310 15.96 -25.29 12.07
C GLU A 310 14.57 -24.63 12.21
N VAL A 311 14.45 -23.31 12.09
CA VAL A 311 13.18 -22.58 12.30
C VAL A 311 12.49 -22.16 11.03
N THR A 312 13.12 -22.31 9.87
CA THR A 312 12.55 -21.94 8.58
C THR A 312 12.14 -23.16 7.74
N GLN A 313 11.34 -22.93 6.74
CA GLN A 313 10.86 -23.91 5.76
C GLN A 313 10.57 -23.25 4.42
N THR A 314 10.39 -24.07 3.39
CA THR A 314 9.79 -23.61 2.13
C THR A 314 8.30 -23.38 2.35
N GLY A 315 7.84 -22.19 2.07
CA GLY A 315 6.42 -21.83 2.15
C GLY A 315 5.65 -22.21 0.88
N THR A 316 4.34 -22.28 1.00
CA THR A 316 3.42 -22.48 -0.11
C THR A 316 2.24 -21.53 -0.02
N LYS A 317 1.72 -21.07 -1.17
CA LYS A 317 0.49 -20.30 -1.23
C LYS A 317 -0.40 -20.82 -2.34
N ASN A 318 -1.66 -21.09 -2.01
CA ASN A 318 -2.69 -21.53 -2.95
C ASN A 318 -3.87 -20.56 -2.90
N GLU A 319 -4.34 -20.11 -4.04
CA GLU A 319 -5.46 -19.19 -4.16
C GLU A 319 -6.41 -19.64 -5.26
N ALA A 320 -7.71 -19.72 -4.94
CA ALA A 320 -8.78 -20.04 -5.88
C ALA A 320 -9.85 -18.95 -5.84
N ASN A 321 -10.23 -18.41 -6.99
CA ASN A 321 -11.26 -17.39 -7.11
C ASN A 321 -12.28 -17.81 -8.19
N GLY A 322 -13.57 -17.70 -7.85
CA GLY A 322 -14.67 -17.90 -8.76
C GLY A 322 -15.56 -16.66 -8.80
N SER A 323 -16.03 -16.26 -9.97
CA SER A 323 -16.99 -15.19 -10.10
C SER A 323 -17.98 -15.44 -11.23
N ILE A 324 -19.22 -15.00 -11.02
CA ILE A 324 -20.26 -14.94 -12.04
C ILE A 324 -20.78 -13.52 -12.15
N MET A 325 -20.84 -13.00 -13.37
CA MET A 325 -21.41 -11.70 -13.66
C MET A 325 -22.38 -11.79 -14.83
N GLY A 326 -23.45 -11.02 -14.75
CA GLY A 326 -24.46 -11.00 -15.80
C GLY A 326 -25.50 -9.93 -15.55
N GLY A 327 -26.51 -9.95 -16.37
CA GLY A 327 -27.68 -9.11 -16.17
C GLY A 327 -28.34 -8.70 -17.46
N THR A 328 -29.51 -8.13 -17.30
CA THR A 328 -30.32 -7.47 -18.31
C THR A 328 -30.22 -5.94 -18.18
N GLU A 329 -30.94 -5.21 -18.98
CA GLU A 329 -31.10 -3.76 -18.78
C GLU A 329 -31.65 -3.43 -17.37
N GLN A 330 -32.54 -4.27 -16.81
CA GLN A 330 -33.20 -4.02 -15.54
C GLN A 330 -32.39 -4.52 -14.34
N THR A 331 -31.82 -5.72 -14.41
CA THR A 331 -31.13 -6.35 -13.28
C THR A 331 -29.68 -6.69 -13.66
N ARG A 332 -28.72 -6.20 -12.89
CA ARG A 332 -27.29 -6.51 -13.08
C ARG A 332 -26.74 -7.08 -11.79
N TYR A 333 -25.99 -8.15 -11.88
CA TYR A 333 -25.43 -8.83 -10.71
C TYR A 333 -24.00 -9.30 -10.94
N MET A 334 -23.24 -9.34 -9.86
CA MET A 334 -21.93 -9.97 -9.76
C MET A 334 -21.81 -10.65 -8.40
N LEU A 335 -21.45 -11.91 -8.41
CA LEU A 335 -21.14 -12.71 -7.22
C LEU A 335 -19.72 -13.24 -7.37
N SER A 336 -18.90 -13.11 -6.33
CA SER A 336 -17.57 -13.71 -6.27
C SER A 336 -17.35 -14.45 -4.96
N VAL A 337 -16.52 -15.48 -5.02
CA VAL A 337 -16.02 -16.24 -3.87
C VAL A 337 -14.54 -16.49 -4.08
N GLY A 338 -13.73 -16.24 -3.05
CA GLY A 338 -12.30 -16.47 -3.06
C GLY A 338 -11.84 -17.21 -1.81
N TYR A 339 -10.87 -18.09 -1.98
CA TYR A 339 -10.19 -18.78 -0.88
C TYR A 339 -8.68 -18.73 -1.10
N MET A 340 -7.93 -18.40 -0.06
CA MET A 340 -6.48 -18.40 -0.04
C MET A 340 -5.97 -19.14 1.19
N ASN A 341 -5.00 -20.02 0.98
CA ASN A 341 -4.23 -20.69 2.03
C ASN A 341 -2.75 -20.45 1.78
N GLN A 342 -2.03 -20.02 2.80
CA GLN A 342 -0.60 -19.78 2.76
C GLN A 342 0.08 -20.40 3.98
N GLU A 343 1.09 -21.25 3.75
CA GLU A 343 2.06 -21.66 4.73
C GLU A 343 3.32 -20.82 4.58
N GLY A 344 3.78 -20.19 5.66
CA GLY A 344 4.85 -19.22 5.58
C GLY A 344 6.26 -19.82 5.69
N LEU A 345 7.27 -18.94 5.61
CA LEU A 345 8.69 -19.29 5.67
C LEU A 345 9.16 -19.72 7.06
N ILE A 346 8.56 -19.19 8.12
CA ILE A 346 8.85 -19.61 9.50
C ILE A 346 7.94 -20.79 9.82
N LYS A 347 8.50 -21.86 10.37
CA LYS A 347 7.71 -23.04 10.77
C LYS A 347 6.54 -22.62 11.66
N ARG A 348 5.36 -23.24 11.48
CA ARG A 348 4.09 -22.96 12.17
C ARG A 348 3.44 -21.62 11.83
N SER A 349 3.99 -20.82 10.90
CA SER A 349 3.27 -19.66 10.39
C SER A 349 2.31 -20.05 9.27
N ALA A 350 1.07 -19.53 9.31
CA ALA A 350 0.05 -19.82 8.30
C ALA A 350 -0.97 -18.68 8.21
N PHE A 351 -1.50 -18.46 7.03
CA PHE A 351 -2.57 -17.51 6.79
C PHE A 351 -3.64 -18.11 5.88
N ASN A 352 -4.90 -17.99 6.31
CA ASN A 352 -6.06 -18.44 5.53
C ASN A 352 -7.03 -17.29 5.38
N ARG A 353 -7.60 -17.11 4.19
CA ARG A 353 -8.62 -16.09 3.92
C ARG A 353 -9.75 -16.67 3.05
N PHE A 354 -10.97 -16.49 3.48
CA PHE A 354 -12.18 -16.69 2.70
C PHE A 354 -12.82 -15.33 2.45
N THR A 355 -13.26 -15.08 1.21
CA THR A 355 -13.95 -13.84 0.83
C THR A 355 -15.18 -14.17 0.00
N SER A 356 -16.25 -13.41 0.17
CA SER A 356 -17.40 -13.42 -0.71
C SER A 356 -17.91 -12.00 -0.94
N ARG A 357 -18.40 -11.73 -2.15
CA ARG A 357 -18.94 -10.43 -2.53
C ARG A 357 -20.15 -10.58 -3.44
N LEU A 358 -21.19 -9.78 -3.17
CA LEU A 358 -22.39 -9.64 -4.00
C LEU A 358 -22.57 -8.16 -4.34
N ASN A 359 -22.65 -7.87 -5.63
CA ASN A 359 -23.09 -6.58 -6.14
C ASN A 359 -24.37 -6.81 -6.97
N LEU A 360 -25.45 -6.18 -6.57
CA LEU A 360 -26.74 -6.24 -7.25
C LEU A 360 -27.24 -4.83 -7.53
N SER A 361 -27.66 -4.57 -8.77
CA SER A 361 -28.28 -3.31 -9.18
C SER A 361 -29.57 -3.62 -9.91
N GLN A 362 -30.65 -2.97 -9.51
CA GLN A 362 -32.00 -3.13 -10.04
C GLN A 362 -32.54 -1.80 -10.51
N LYS A 363 -32.82 -1.68 -11.82
CA LYS A 363 -33.59 -0.59 -12.39
C LYS A 363 -35.07 -0.88 -12.15
N ILE A 364 -35.66 -0.21 -11.15
CA ILE A 364 -37.05 -0.40 -10.75
C ILE A 364 -38.00 0.15 -11.84
N ASN A 365 -37.64 1.31 -12.38
CA ASN A 365 -38.28 1.94 -13.53
C ASN A 365 -37.30 2.90 -14.22
N SER A 366 -37.77 3.66 -15.22
CA SER A 366 -36.90 4.58 -15.97
C SER A 366 -36.25 5.69 -15.12
N LYS A 367 -36.76 5.97 -13.91
CA LYS A 367 -36.28 7.04 -13.02
C LYS A 367 -35.60 6.53 -11.77
N VAL A 368 -35.84 5.29 -11.36
CA VAL A 368 -35.37 4.74 -10.08
C VAL A 368 -34.46 3.54 -10.29
N ASN A 369 -33.25 3.64 -9.78
CA ASN A 369 -32.29 2.55 -9.68
C ASN A 369 -31.91 2.35 -8.20
N ALA A 370 -31.95 1.11 -7.72
CA ALA A 370 -31.52 0.74 -6.38
C ALA A 370 -30.54 -0.41 -6.44
N GLY A 371 -29.74 -0.56 -5.40
CA GLY A 371 -28.81 -1.69 -5.35
C GLY A 371 -28.23 -1.93 -3.97
N ILE A 372 -27.54 -3.07 -3.88
CA ILE A 372 -26.83 -3.52 -2.68
C ILE A 372 -25.45 -4.01 -3.06
N ASN A 373 -24.45 -3.60 -2.26
CA ASN A 373 -23.11 -4.14 -2.29
C ASN A 373 -22.85 -4.78 -0.92
N LEU A 374 -22.60 -6.08 -0.90
CA LEU A 374 -22.34 -6.84 0.30
C LEU A 374 -21.00 -7.56 0.16
N SER A 375 -20.12 -7.46 1.14
CA SER A 375 -18.91 -8.28 1.20
C SER A 375 -18.71 -8.84 2.59
N TYR A 376 -18.27 -10.09 2.65
CA TYR A 376 -17.90 -10.79 3.87
C TYR A 376 -16.55 -11.46 3.71
N ALA A 377 -15.68 -11.27 4.70
CA ALA A 377 -14.36 -11.88 4.73
C ALA A 377 -14.07 -12.48 6.12
N VAL A 378 -13.45 -13.65 6.12
CA VAL A 378 -12.89 -14.28 7.31
C VAL A 378 -11.44 -14.59 7.04
N SER A 379 -10.55 -14.11 7.91
CA SER A 379 -9.13 -14.43 7.82
C SER A 379 -8.63 -14.98 9.15
N LYS A 380 -7.72 -15.96 9.09
CA LYS A 380 -7.04 -16.53 10.25
C LYS A 380 -5.55 -16.42 10.00
N ASP A 381 -4.84 -15.80 10.91
CA ASP A 381 -3.39 -15.65 10.91
C ASP A 381 -2.81 -16.38 12.11
N LYS A 382 -1.88 -17.26 11.84
CA LYS A 382 -1.05 -17.90 12.85
C LYS A 382 0.39 -17.50 12.57
N ASN A 383 0.94 -16.68 13.45
CA ASN A 383 2.28 -16.16 13.26
C ASN A 383 3.07 -16.30 14.56
N PRO A 384 4.11 -17.15 14.61
CA PRO A 384 5.05 -17.14 15.73
C PRO A 384 5.71 -15.76 15.77
N VAL A 385 6.21 -15.37 16.95
CA VAL A 385 6.80 -14.04 17.17
C VAL A 385 7.86 -13.73 16.12
N SER A 386 7.49 -12.91 15.15
CA SER A 386 8.39 -12.33 14.15
C SER A 386 8.63 -10.87 14.43
N ASP A 387 8.38 -10.44 15.68
CA ASP A 387 8.36 -9.03 16.01
C ASP A 387 9.77 -8.44 16.17
N TRP A 388 9.75 -7.13 16.14
CA TRP A 388 10.80 -6.13 16.27
C TRP A 388 11.63 -6.23 17.56
N SER A 389 11.48 -7.26 18.33
CA SER A 389 12.22 -7.40 19.58
C SER A 389 13.40 -8.35 19.40
N GLN A 390 14.39 -8.23 20.27
CA GLN A 390 15.44 -9.22 20.47
C GLN A 390 14.91 -10.66 20.68
N ASN A 391 13.58 -10.83 20.70
CA ASN A 391 12.87 -12.09 20.86
C ASN A 391 12.29 -12.63 19.54
N GLY A 392 12.42 -11.91 18.44
CA GLY A 392 12.00 -12.35 17.10
C GLY A 392 12.74 -13.64 16.69
N VAL A 393 12.01 -14.58 16.11
CA VAL A 393 12.53 -15.92 15.76
C VAL A 393 13.78 -15.82 14.88
N VAL A 394 13.77 -14.94 13.88
CA VAL A 394 14.85 -14.81 12.90
C VAL A 394 16.10 -14.21 13.54
N LEU A 395 16.00 -13.09 14.26
CA LEU A 395 17.13 -12.48 14.94
C LEU A 395 17.73 -13.43 15.99
N ARG A 396 16.87 -14.13 16.71
CA ARG A 396 17.30 -15.19 17.65
C ARG A 396 18.07 -16.29 16.95
N ALA A 397 17.60 -16.77 15.80
CA ALA A 397 18.26 -17.82 15.06
C ALA A 397 19.67 -17.40 14.61
N LEU A 398 19.82 -16.12 14.22
CA LEU A 398 21.14 -15.58 13.84
C LEU A 398 22.09 -15.40 15.03
N GLN A 399 21.56 -14.99 16.19
CA GLN A 399 22.33 -14.65 17.38
C GLN A 399 22.74 -15.87 18.21
N THR A 400 21.93 -16.93 18.15
CA THR A 400 22.13 -18.07 19.05
C THR A 400 23.35 -18.92 18.65
N SER A 401 24.15 -19.33 19.67
CA SER A 401 25.28 -20.21 19.49
C SER A 401 24.90 -21.52 18.80
N PRO A 402 25.60 -21.97 17.76
CA PRO A 402 25.38 -23.29 17.15
C PRO A 402 25.48 -24.45 18.15
N PHE A 403 26.25 -24.28 19.20
CA PHE A 403 26.52 -25.29 20.24
C PHE A 403 25.53 -25.27 21.41
N LEU A 404 24.42 -24.52 21.34
CA LEU A 404 23.47 -24.34 22.45
C LEU A 404 23.07 -25.69 23.11
N TYR A 405 22.80 -26.72 22.32
CA TYR A 405 22.43 -28.06 22.79
C TYR A 405 23.58 -29.07 22.83
N TYR A 406 24.79 -28.60 22.56
CA TYR A 406 25.93 -29.47 22.63
C TYR A 406 26.24 -29.87 24.10
N PRO A 407 26.54 -31.17 24.43
CA PRO A 407 26.78 -31.60 25.79
C PRO A 407 27.86 -30.80 26.51
N GLY A 408 27.56 -30.30 27.70
CA GLY A 408 28.48 -29.54 28.54
C GLY A 408 28.56 -28.04 28.21
N PHE A 409 28.04 -27.56 27.06
CA PHE A 409 28.11 -26.16 26.68
C PHE A 409 27.44 -25.24 27.71
N SER A 410 26.23 -25.57 28.11
CA SER A 410 25.45 -24.75 29.06
C SER A 410 26.06 -24.61 30.43
N THR A 411 26.59 -25.71 30.92
CA THR A 411 27.19 -25.77 32.26
C THR A 411 28.51 -24.99 32.29
N LEU A 412 29.35 -25.18 31.27
CA LEU A 412 30.67 -24.53 31.19
C LEU A 412 30.57 -23.03 30.92
N MET A 413 29.60 -22.61 30.07
CA MET A 413 29.43 -21.21 29.69
C MET A 413 28.57 -20.43 30.68
N SER A 414 28.19 -21.02 31.83
CA SER A 414 27.31 -20.37 32.83
C SER A 414 26.04 -19.77 32.17
N TYR A 415 25.48 -20.50 31.20
CA TYR A 415 24.29 -20.07 30.46
C TYR A 415 23.04 -20.31 31.32
N PRO A 416 22.50 -19.32 32.02
CA PRO A 416 21.53 -19.57 33.08
C PRO A 416 20.20 -20.11 32.58
N ASN A 417 19.89 -19.92 31.27
CA ASN A 417 18.61 -20.30 30.70
C ASN A 417 18.69 -20.67 29.23
N ILE A 418 19.26 -21.81 28.91
CA ILE A 418 19.35 -22.36 27.56
C ILE A 418 17.98 -22.36 26.84
N ARG A 419 16.93 -22.79 27.55
CA ARG A 419 15.62 -22.99 26.95
C ARG A 419 15.04 -21.67 26.43
N THR A 420 15.12 -20.60 27.22
CA THR A 420 14.58 -19.31 26.87
C THR A 420 15.30 -18.60 25.71
N MET A 421 16.50 -19.06 25.37
CA MET A 421 17.31 -18.51 24.28
C MET A 421 17.18 -19.28 22.97
N SER A 422 16.60 -20.49 23.02
CA SER A 422 16.47 -21.32 21.82
C SER A 422 15.44 -20.74 20.83
N PRO A 423 15.82 -20.50 19.57
CA PRO A 423 14.86 -20.08 18.52
C PRO A 423 13.76 -21.13 18.30
N LYS A 424 14.08 -22.40 18.52
CA LYS A 424 13.11 -23.52 18.42
C LYS A 424 12.02 -23.40 19.49
N VAL A 425 12.35 -23.00 20.71
CA VAL A 425 11.35 -22.76 21.76
C VAL A 425 10.41 -21.63 21.39
N ALA A 426 10.94 -20.56 20.77
CA ALA A 426 10.11 -19.47 20.29
C ALA A 426 9.10 -19.93 19.20
N VAL A 427 9.47 -20.90 18.36
CA VAL A 427 8.56 -21.50 17.38
C VAL A 427 7.59 -22.50 18.01
N ASP A 428 8.07 -23.36 18.92
CA ASP A 428 7.28 -24.49 19.44
C ASP A 428 6.31 -24.11 20.57
N GLN A 429 6.70 -23.12 21.40
CA GLN A 429 5.96 -22.78 22.63
C GLN A 429 5.28 -21.41 22.58
N VAL A 430 5.33 -20.71 21.44
CA VAL A 430 4.57 -19.49 21.22
C VAL A 430 3.46 -19.74 20.22
N ASP A 431 2.22 -19.53 20.64
CA ASP A 431 1.03 -19.56 19.78
C ASP A 431 0.38 -18.18 19.78
N ILE A 432 0.39 -17.53 18.61
CA ILE A 432 -0.32 -16.28 18.38
C ILE A 432 -1.28 -16.52 17.22
N ASN A 433 -2.57 -16.57 17.54
CA ASN A 433 -3.63 -16.77 16.55
C ASN A 433 -4.50 -15.53 16.49
N THR A 434 -4.60 -14.92 15.31
CA THR A 434 -5.46 -13.76 15.09
C THR A 434 -6.56 -14.12 14.09
N ARG A 435 -7.80 -13.79 14.44
CA ARG A 435 -8.99 -13.96 13.61
C ARG A 435 -9.55 -12.62 13.24
N TYR A 436 -9.77 -12.40 11.95
CA TYR A 436 -10.39 -11.21 11.40
C TYR A 436 -11.72 -11.61 10.76
N ASN A 437 -12.82 -10.97 11.17
CA ASN A 437 -14.10 -11.09 10.50
C ASN A 437 -14.51 -9.70 10.05
N GLU A 438 -14.84 -9.54 8.79
CA GLU A 438 -15.24 -8.27 8.22
C GLU A 438 -16.51 -8.41 7.40
N LEU A 439 -17.52 -7.61 7.73
CA LEU A 439 -18.75 -7.45 6.99
C LEU A 439 -18.88 -6.00 6.54
N ASN A 440 -19.04 -5.78 5.24
CA ASN A 440 -19.37 -4.48 4.67
C ASN A 440 -20.69 -4.62 3.91
N ALA A 441 -21.66 -3.79 4.25
CA ALA A 441 -22.95 -3.70 3.58
C ALA A 441 -23.23 -2.25 3.18
N ASN A 442 -23.60 -2.05 1.91
CA ASN A 442 -24.02 -0.76 1.38
C ASN A 442 -25.31 -0.94 0.58
N VAL A 443 -26.30 -0.13 0.87
CA VAL A 443 -27.54 -0.02 0.11
C VAL A 443 -27.61 1.38 -0.47
N TYR A 444 -27.97 1.49 -1.75
CA TYR A 444 -28.07 2.77 -2.42
C TYR A 444 -29.35 2.90 -3.26
N LEU A 445 -29.81 4.12 -3.41
CA LEU A 445 -30.92 4.51 -4.28
C LEU A 445 -30.52 5.71 -5.12
N SER A 446 -30.78 5.66 -6.42
CA SER A 446 -30.65 6.76 -7.35
C SER A 446 -32.02 7.08 -7.95
N TYR A 447 -32.47 8.31 -7.80
CA TYR A 447 -33.77 8.78 -8.31
C TYR A 447 -33.59 9.98 -9.24
N GLN A 448 -33.97 9.82 -10.48
CA GLN A 448 -33.99 10.91 -11.47
C GLN A 448 -35.25 11.77 -11.25
N VAL A 449 -35.11 12.83 -10.45
CA VAL A 449 -36.18 13.75 -10.09
C VAL A 449 -36.72 14.49 -11.34
N LEU A 450 -35.79 15.09 -12.12
CA LEU A 450 -36.02 15.72 -13.41
C LEU A 450 -35.01 15.20 -14.43
N LYS A 451 -35.15 15.50 -15.70
CA LYS A 451 -34.24 15.05 -16.76
C LYS A 451 -32.76 15.31 -16.44
N ASP A 452 -32.47 16.48 -15.83
CA ASP A 452 -31.11 16.95 -15.54
C ASP A 452 -30.79 16.95 -14.03
N LEU A 453 -31.74 16.49 -13.17
CA LEU A 453 -31.62 16.51 -11.71
C LEU A 453 -31.78 15.10 -11.12
N THR A 454 -30.71 14.62 -10.45
CA THR A 454 -30.68 13.29 -9.83
C THR A 454 -30.47 13.41 -8.32
N PHE A 455 -31.28 12.70 -7.55
CA PHE A 455 -31.08 12.47 -6.12
C PHE A 455 -30.49 11.09 -5.91
N ASN A 456 -29.41 11.02 -5.13
CA ASN A 456 -28.76 9.76 -4.72
C ASN A 456 -28.68 9.71 -3.21
N THR A 457 -28.95 8.55 -2.65
CA THR A 457 -28.76 8.29 -1.21
C THR A 457 -28.18 6.91 -1.00
N SER A 458 -27.34 6.79 0.02
CA SER A 458 -26.79 5.49 0.44
C SER A 458 -26.65 5.39 1.94
N ALA A 459 -26.76 4.16 2.43
CA ALA A 459 -26.50 3.80 3.82
C ALA A 459 -25.54 2.62 3.85
N SER A 460 -24.47 2.77 4.61
CA SER A 460 -23.43 1.73 4.73
C SER A 460 -23.23 1.36 6.20
N TYR A 461 -22.98 0.07 6.43
CA TYR A 461 -22.58 -0.45 7.74
C TYR A 461 -21.36 -1.35 7.59
N ARG A 462 -20.41 -1.19 8.47
CA ARG A 462 -19.22 -2.03 8.58
C ARG A 462 -19.10 -2.58 9.99
N LEU A 463 -18.86 -3.89 10.07
CA LEU A 463 -18.44 -4.59 11.27
C LEU A 463 -17.09 -5.25 11.00
N HIS A 464 -16.10 -4.96 11.84
CA HIS A 464 -14.78 -5.60 11.78
C HIS A 464 -14.39 -6.08 13.17
N THR A 465 -14.30 -7.40 13.34
CA THR A 465 -13.91 -8.04 14.60
C THR A 465 -12.52 -8.61 14.49
N ILE A 466 -11.66 -8.31 15.46
CA ILE A 466 -10.30 -8.83 15.60
C ILE A 466 -10.22 -9.58 16.91
N GLY A 467 -10.20 -10.91 16.87
CA GLY A 467 -9.96 -11.77 18.02
C GLY A 467 -8.51 -12.25 18.00
N GLN A 468 -7.80 -12.12 19.11
CA GLN A 468 -6.42 -12.57 19.22
C GLN A 468 -6.21 -13.39 20.49
N ASP A 469 -5.71 -14.61 20.31
CA ASP A 469 -5.34 -15.54 21.34
C ASP A 469 -3.83 -15.69 21.34
N ARG A 470 -3.17 -15.40 22.46
CA ARG A 470 -1.71 -15.47 22.60
C ARG A 470 -1.34 -16.37 23.78
N PHE A 471 -0.41 -17.27 23.54
CA PHE A 471 0.15 -18.12 24.56
C PHE A 471 1.67 -18.14 24.47
N TRP A 472 2.35 -17.95 25.59
CA TRP A 472 3.78 -18.11 25.74
C TRP A 472 4.03 -19.19 26.77
N GLY A 473 4.65 -20.29 26.34
CA GLY A 473 5.03 -21.38 27.21
C GLY A 473 6.10 -21.00 28.23
N PRO A 474 6.29 -21.79 29.28
CA PRO A 474 7.17 -21.46 30.41
C PRO A 474 8.65 -21.36 30.05
N ASP A 475 9.09 -21.93 28.94
CA ASP A 475 10.47 -21.84 28.47
C ASP A 475 10.73 -20.64 27.57
N THR A 476 9.69 -19.85 27.24
CA THR A 476 9.82 -18.64 26.42
C THR A 476 10.26 -17.45 27.26
N TRP A 477 10.82 -16.43 26.61
CA TRP A 477 11.25 -15.20 27.30
C TRP A 477 10.15 -14.56 28.15
N PHE A 478 8.91 -14.44 27.59
CA PHE A 478 7.80 -13.86 28.33
C PHE A 478 7.15 -14.82 29.33
N GLY A 479 7.19 -16.11 29.05
CA GLY A 479 6.56 -17.10 29.91
C GLY A 479 7.42 -17.53 31.08
N GLN A 480 8.74 -17.37 31.02
CA GLN A 480 9.64 -17.88 32.06
C GLN A 480 9.39 -17.25 33.43
N SER A 481 9.31 -15.93 33.52
CA SER A 481 9.08 -15.20 34.76
C SER A 481 7.68 -15.40 35.34
N GLU A 482 6.72 -15.80 34.48
CA GLU A 482 5.32 -15.95 34.81
C GLU A 482 4.84 -17.41 34.80
N ARG A 483 5.74 -18.39 34.62
CA ARG A 483 5.43 -19.82 34.46
C ARG A 483 4.34 -20.07 33.41
N GLY A 484 4.54 -19.48 32.25
CA GLY A 484 3.54 -19.43 31.19
C GLY A 484 2.64 -18.22 31.29
N ARG A 485 2.26 -17.69 30.15
CA ARG A 485 1.43 -16.50 29.99
C ARG A 485 0.40 -16.70 28.90
N MET A 486 -0.85 -16.38 29.18
CA MET A 486 -1.92 -16.39 28.20
C MET A 486 -2.64 -15.05 28.18
N GLU A 487 -2.96 -14.60 26.99
CA GLU A 487 -3.72 -13.38 26.73
C GLU A 487 -4.82 -13.65 25.70
N LEU A 488 -6.02 -13.17 26.00
CA LEU A 488 -7.13 -13.13 25.07
C LEU A 488 -7.55 -11.70 24.85
N SER A 489 -7.68 -11.30 23.61
CA SER A 489 -8.23 -9.98 23.30
C SER A 489 -9.27 -10.06 22.18
N ASN A 490 -10.28 -9.23 22.29
CA ASN A 490 -11.28 -9.05 21.23
C ASN A 490 -11.54 -7.55 21.04
N ARG A 491 -11.52 -7.13 19.78
CA ARG A 491 -11.81 -5.77 19.34
C ARG A 491 -12.92 -5.82 18.31
N ASN A 492 -13.99 -5.09 18.57
CA ASN A 492 -15.07 -4.87 17.63
C ASN A 492 -15.02 -3.42 17.13
N GLU A 493 -14.83 -3.23 15.85
CA GLU A 493 -14.86 -1.94 15.18
C GLU A 493 -16.12 -1.84 14.34
N ASN A 494 -16.94 -0.85 14.62
CA ASN A 494 -18.21 -0.63 13.97
C ASN A 494 -18.22 0.75 13.34
N SER A 495 -18.81 0.87 12.16
CA SER A 495 -19.09 2.19 11.58
C SER A 495 -20.34 2.15 10.73
N TRP A 496 -21.06 3.26 10.71
CA TRP A 496 -22.08 3.51 9.70
C TRP A 496 -21.83 4.85 9.03
N VAL A 497 -22.20 4.92 7.77
CA VAL A 497 -22.13 6.13 6.96
C VAL A 497 -23.47 6.28 6.23
N TYR A 498 -24.06 7.45 6.33
CA TYR A 498 -25.22 7.85 5.57
C TYR A 498 -24.88 9.02 4.67
N GLU A 499 -25.25 8.94 3.40
CA GLU A 499 -25.07 9.99 2.40
C GLU A 499 -26.39 10.31 1.71
N ALA A 500 -26.64 11.59 1.47
CA ALA A 500 -27.70 12.08 0.62
C ALA A 500 -27.15 13.17 -0.30
N ARG A 501 -27.37 13.06 -1.62
CA ARG A 501 -26.77 13.93 -2.62
C ARG A 501 -27.79 14.32 -3.70
N LEU A 502 -27.82 15.59 -4.04
CA LEU A 502 -28.57 16.14 -5.15
C LEU A 502 -27.61 16.68 -6.20
N GLN A 503 -27.75 16.25 -7.45
CA GLN A 503 -26.87 16.65 -8.54
C GLN A 503 -27.70 17.13 -9.73
N TYR A 504 -27.41 18.35 -10.18
CA TYR A 504 -27.92 18.92 -11.42
C TYR A 504 -26.82 18.99 -12.45
N SER A 505 -27.05 18.46 -13.67
CA SER A 505 -26.06 18.47 -14.75
C SER A 505 -26.76 18.76 -16.09
N LYS A 506 -26.24 19.73 -16.83
CA LYS A 506 -26.85 20.18 -18.09
C LYS A 506 -25.80 20.62 -19.09
N SER A 507 -25.99 20.21 -20.34
CA SER A 507 -25.27 20.75 -21.50
C SER A 507 -26.18 21.71 -22.28
N ILE A 508 -25.67 22.90 -22.60
CA ILE A 508 -26.32 23.91 -23.43
C ILE A 508 -25.29 24.37 -24.46
N ASP A 509 -25.46 23.97 -25.72
CA ASP A 509 -24.50 24.18 -26.79
C ASP A 509 -23.09 23.77 -26.40
N LYS A 510 -22.16 24.71 -26.30
CA LYS A 510 -20.75 24.50 -25.91
C LYS A 510 -20.51 24.54 -24.40
N HIS A 511 -21.55 24.79 -23.62
CA HIS A 511 -21.44 24.92 -22.16
C HIS A 511 -21.93 23.68 -21.45
N TYR A 512 -21.13 23.13 -20.55
CA TYR A 512 -21.53 22.08 -19.62
C TYR A 512 -21.45 22.58 -18.19
N PHE A 513 -22.52 22.40 -17.44
CA PHE A 513 -22.61 22.73 -16.00
C PHE A 513 -22.99 21.51 -15.20
N SER A 514 -22.31 21.28 -14.08
CA SER A 514 -22.72 20.32 -13.08
C SER A 514 -22.57 20.92 -11.68
N VAL A 515 -23.66 20.93 -10.92
CA VAL A 515 -23.68 21.41 -9.53
C VAL A 515 -24.18 20.29 -8.63
N MET A 516 -23.50 20.05 -7.53
CA MET A 516 -23.82 19.02 -6.56
C MET A 516 -23.85 19.61 -5.15
N GLY A 517 -24.89 19.27 -4.37
CA GLY A 517 -24.94 19.43 -2.93
C GLY A 517 -25.10 18.07 -2.25
N ALA A 518 -24.36 17.81 -1.17
CA ALA A 518 -24.46 16.56 -0.43
C ALA A 518 -24.37 16.78 1.07
N PHE A 519 -25.01 15.87 1.81
CA PHE A 519 -24.94 15.71 3.25
C PHE A 519 -24.39 14.32 3.56
N GLU A 520 -23.43 14.25 4.49
CA GLU A 520 -22.88 13.00 5.00
C GLU A 520 -22.88 13.02 6.52
N ALA A 521 -23.28 11.92 7.14
CA ALA A 521 -23.13 11.69 8.55
C ALA A 521 -22.49 10.32 8.77
N ASN A 522 -21.49 10.27 9.66
CA ASN A 522 -20.87 9.02 10.02
C ASN A 522 -20.65 8.92 11.53
N LYS A 523 -20.65 7.68 12.01
CA LYS A 523 -20.26 7.32 13.38
C LYS A 523 -19.35 6.12 13.33
N TYR A 524 -18.27 6.19 14.06
CA TYR A 524 -17.35 5.11 14.33
C TYR A 524 -17.30 4.84 15.82
N TRP A 525 -17.30 3.57 16.23
CA TRP A 525 -17.03 3.17 17.60
C TRP A 525 -16.32 1.82 17.64
N THR A 526 -15.56 1.64 18.70
CA THR A 526 -14.84 0.40 18.97
C THR A 526 -14.94 0.05 20.44
N ASP A 527 -15.10 -1.22 20.70
CA ASP A 527 -14.95 -1.80 22.02
C ASP A 527 -13.82 -2.83 22.00
N TYR A 528 -13.07 -2.87 23.09
CA TYR A 528 -11.93 -3.75 23.24
C TYR A 528 -11.98 -4.41 24.59
N THR A 529 -11.83 -5.73 24.59
CA THR A 529 -11.69 -6.55 25.81
C THR A 529 -10.35 -7.24 25.81
N TYR A 530 -9.75 -7.34 27.00
CA TYR A 530 -8.47 -8.01 27.19
C TYR A 530 -8.48 -8.74 28.52
N ASN A 531 -8.03 -10.02 28.47
CA ASN A 531 -7.89 -10.90 29.62
C ASN A 531 -6.46 -11.47 29.62
N LYS A 532 -5.86 -11.56 30.81
CA LYS A 532 -4.54 -12.14 31.02
C LYS A 532 -4.58 -13.13 32.16
N SER A 533 -3.87 -14.26 31.99
CA SER A 533 -3.65 -15.26 33.03
C SER A 533 -2.21 -15.76 32.97
N THR A 534 -1.64 -16.10 34.12
CA THR A 534 -0.24 -16.56 34.24
C THR A 534 -0.14 -17.65 35.31
N ASN A 535 1.05 -18.23 35.46
CA ASN A 535 1.38 -19.25 36.44
C ASN A 535 0.56 -20.55 36.24
N PHE A 536 0.81 -21.21 35.13
CA PHE A 536 0.15 -22.47 34.78
C PHE A 536 0.89 -23.68 35.35
N GLU A 537 0.18 -24.58 36.00
CA GLU A 537 0.71 -25.86 36.44
C GLU A 537 0.86 -26.83 35.25
N ASP A 538 -0.12 -26.84 34.33
CA ASP A 538 -0.06 -27.60 33.09
C ASP A 538 -0.28 -26.65 31.90
N THR A 539 0.67 -26.65 30.97
CA THR A 539 0.65 -25.80 29.76
C THR A 539 0.22 -26.54 28.50
N LYS A 540 -0.16 -27.82 28.62
CA LYS A 540 -0.55 -28.67 27.46
C LYS A 540 -1.79 -28.13 26.72
N GLN A 541 -2.68 -27.45 27.43
CA GLN A 541 -3.86 -26.86 26.80
C GLN A 541 -3.58 -25.60 25.98
N GLY A 542 -2.38 -25.01 26.15
CA GLY A 542 -1.97 -23.84 25.37
C GLY A 542 -3.03 -22.72 25.40
N ILE A 543 -3.44 -22.26 24.22
CA ILE A 543 -4.42 -21.15 24.08
C ILE A 543 -5.83 -21.46 24.62
N TRP A 544 -6.13 -22.71 24.96
CA TRP A 544 -7.46 -23.11 25.49
C TRP A 544 -7.50 -23.11 27.01
N GLY A 545 -6.38 -22.91 27.68
CA GLY A 545 -6.24 -23.07 29.11
C GLY A 545 -6.27 -21.81 29.95
N ILE A 546 -6.85 -20.69 29.48
CA ILE A 546 -6.79 -19.39 30.22
C ILE A 546 -7.31 -19.47 31.66
N ASN A 547 -8.30 -20.31 31.90
CA ASN A 547 -8.92 -20.53 33.23
C ASN A 547 -8.08 -21.39 34.19
N GLN A 548 -6.96 -21.98 33.70
CA GLN A 548 -6.08 -22.84 34.49
C GLN A 548 -4.87 -22.07 35.08
N GLY A 549 -4.68 -20.81 34.68
CA GLY A 549 -3.66 -19.98 35.29
C GLY A 549 -4.01 -19.62 36.73
N LEU A 550 -3.07 -19.87 37.65
CA LEU A 550 -3.25 -19.60 39.09
C LEU A 550 -3.32 -18.10 39.39
N VAL A 551 -2.80 -17.24 38.50
CA VAL A 551 -2.87 -15.79 38.62
C VAL A 551 -3.67 -15.22 37.46
N THR A 552 -4.84 -14.67 37.77
CA THR A 552 -5.69 -13.98 36.81
C THR A 552 -5.67 -12.48 37.06
N TYR A 553 -5.59 -11.71 35.99
CA TYR A 553 -5.61 -10.25 36.05
C TYR A 553 -7.04 -9.75 35.83
N ALA A 554 -7.36 -8.59 36.44
CA ALA A 554 -8.67 -7.98 36.23
C ALA A 554 -8.87 -7.72 34.73
N PRO A 555 -10.03 -8.10 34.15
CA PRO A 555 -10.33 -7.83 32.75
C PRO A 555 -10.27 -6.34 32.44
N LEU A 556 -9.69 -6.00 31.29
CA LEU A 556 -9.72 -4.63 30.78
C LEU A 556 -10.85 -4.54 29.73
N TYR A 557 -11.69 -3.53 29.88
CA TYR A 557 -12.65 -3.12 28.87
C TYR A 557 -12.45 -1.66 28.55
N THR A 558 -12.35 -1.34 27.25
CA THR A 558 -12.27 0.05 26.79
C THR A 558 -13.27 0.28 25.65
N TYR A 559 -13.78 1.50 25.61
CA TYR A 559 -14.66 1.98 24.55
C TYR A 559 -14.11 3.28 23.99
N ASP A 560 -14.11 3.44 22.67
CA ASP A 560 -13.79 4.68 21.99
C ASP A 560 -14.83 4.93 20.86
N GLY A 561 -15.14 6.19 20.59
CA GLY A 561 -16.08 6.53 19.54
C GLY A 561 -16.06 8.00 19.14
N ASN A 562 -16.38 8.25 17.87
CA ASN A 562 -16.47 9.60 17.33
C ASN A 562 -17.53 9.70 16.25
N GLN A 563 -17.90 10.92 15.95
CA GLN A 563 -18.92 11.26 14.96
C GLN A 563 -18.42 12.41 14.09
N LEU A 564 -18.85 12.39 12.82
CA LEU A 564 -18.57 13.44 11.84
C LEU A 564 -19.85 13.73 11.06
N VAL A 565 -20.16 15.01 10.88
CA VAL A 565 -21.24 15.50 10.02
C VAL A 565 -20.62 16.45 8.99
N SER A 566 -21.01 16.30 7.72
CA SER A 566 -20.39 17.03 6.62
C SER A 566 -21.42 17.59 5.64
N TYR A 567 -21.19 18.80 5.23
CA TYR A 567 -21.93 19.46 4.14
C TYR A 567 -20.96 19.70 2.99
N ILE A 568 -21.35 19.27 1.79
CA ILE A 568 -20.46 19.22 0.64
C ILE A 568 -21.14 19.93 -0.53
N SER A 569 -20.41 20.79 -1.23
CA SER A 569 -20.84 21.38 -2.50
C SER A 569 -19.74 21.30 -3.53
N ARG A 570 -20.10 21.07 -4.80
CA ARG A 570 -19.18 21.07 -5.94
C ARG A 570 -19.87 21.66 -7.15
N ALA A 571 -19.16 22.49 -7.89
CA ALA A 571 -19.55 23.02 -9.18
C ALA A 571 -18.46 22.70 -10.22
N THR A 572 -18.87 22.21 -11.37
CA THR A 572 -18.03 21.99 -12.55
C THR A 572 -18.59 22.79 -13.71
N TYR A 573 -17.76 23.55 -14.39
CA TYR A 573 -18.06 24.21 -15.62
C TYR A 573 -17.06 23.87 -16.72
N SER A 574 -17.54 23.49 -17.88
CA SER A 574 -16.71 23.22 -19.06
C SER A 574 -17.22 23.99 -20.26
N TYR A 575 -16.33 24.71 -20.95
CA TYR A 575 -16.61 25.40 -22.18
C TYR A 575 -15.97 24.70 -23.37
N ASN A 576 -16.80 24.19 -24.26
CA ASN A 576 -16.40 23.49 -25.50
C ASN A 576 -15.35 22.39 -25.29
N ASN A 577 -15.35 21.72 -24.13
CA ASN A 577 -14.32 20.78 -23.66
C ASN A 577 -12.89 21.37 -23.62
N LYS A 578 -12.70 22.67 -23.90
CA LYS A 578 -11.43 23.37 -23.93
C LYS A 578 -10.98 23.84 -22.54
N TYR A 579 -11.88 24.52 -21.84
CA TYR A 579 -11.60 25.13 -20.53
C TYR A 579 -12.50 24.49 -19.49
N VAL A 580 -11.91 23.94 -18.45
CA VAL A 580 -12.63 23.28 -17.36
C VAL A 580 -12.31 23.97 -16.04
N LEU A 581 -13.34 24.36 -15.30
CA LEU A 581 -13.26 24.90 -13.96
C LEU A 581 -13.99 23.97 -12.99
N ASN A 582 -13.34 23.57 -11.90
CA ASN A 582 -13.97 22.88 -10.79
C ASN A 582 -13.75 23.67 -9.50
N ALA A 583 -14.83 23.87 -8.75
CA ALA A 583 -14.80 24.47 -7.41
C ALA A 583 -15.57 23.59 -6.44
N SER A 584 -15.04 23.42 -5.23
CA SER A 584 -15.74 22.68 -4.17
C SER A 584 -15.52 23.33 -2.80
N LEU A 585 -16.49 23.14 -1.94
CA LEU A 585 -16.44 23.52 -0.53
C LEU A 585 -17.04 22.41 0.30
N ARG A 586 -16.29 21.97 1.31
CA ARG A 586 -16.76 21.02 2.33
C ARG A 586 -16.64 21.66 3.70
N ALA A 587 -17.65 21.46 4.54
CA ALA A 587 -17.66 21.84 5.95
C ALA A 587 -17.84 20.56 6.79
N ASP A 588 -16.87 20.24 7.63
CA ASP A 588 -16.87 19.06 8.51
C ASP A 588 -17.00 19.47 9.97
N GLY A 589 -17.98 18.92 10.69
CA GLY A 589 -18.15 19.05 12.13
C GLY A 589 -17.79 17.75 12.85
N SER A 590 -16.72 17.75 13.66
CA SER A 590 -16.22 16.57 14.37
C SER A 590 -16.40 16.64 15.88
N SER A 591 -16.77 15.50 16.47
CA SER A 591 -16.87 15.35 17.93
C SER A 591 -15.52 15.38 18.66
N LYS A 592 -14.38 15.24 17.94
CA LYS A 592 -13.04 15.19 18.53
C LYS A 592 -12.50 16.55 18.99
N PHE A 593 -12.96 17.62 18.35
CA PHE A 593 -12.40 18.95 18.56
C PHE A 593 -13.12 19.73 19.65
N GLY A 594 -12.46 20.77 20.14
CA GLY A 594 -12.96 21.66 21.18
C GLY A 594 -14.24 22.38 20.77
N LYS A 595 -15.01 22.83 21.74
CA LYS A 595 -16.32 23.46 21.51
C LYS A 595 -16.24 24.67 20.59
N ASN A 596 -15.08 25.37 20.57
CA ASN A 596 -14.89 26.59 19.77
C ASN A 596 -14.52 26.29 18.30
N ASN A 597 -14.06 25.07 17.96
CA ASN A 597 -13.50 24.74 16.65
C ASN A 597 -14.02 23.41 16.09
N LYS A 598 -15.27 23.05 16.38
CA LYS A 598 -15.85 21.78 15.88
C LYS A 598 -15.92 21.69 14.36
N TYR A 599 -16.13 22.82 13.67
CA TYR A 599 -16.25 22.88 12.21
C TYR A 599 -14.94 23.30 11.57
N GLY A 600 -14.55 22.57 10.50
CA GLY A 600 -13.48 22.91 9.58
C GLY A 600 -14.03 23.13 8.17
N TYR A 601 -13.44 24.07 7.43
CA TYR A 601 -13.86 24.43 6.06
C TYR A 601 -12.74 24.15 5.08
N PHE A 602 -13.06 23.43 4.01
CA PHE A 602 -12.08 22.91 3.05
C PHE A 602 -12.45 23.32 1.61
N PRO A 603 -12.10 24.55 1.19
CA PRO A 603 -12.27 25.00 -0.17
C PRO A 603 -11.25 24.38 -1.12
N ALA A 604 -11.67 24.17 -2.38
CA ALA A 604 -10.77 23.78 -3.46
C ALA A 604 -11.21 24.39 -4.80
N LEU A 605 -10.21 24.70 -5.63
CA LEU A 605 -10.37 25.24 -6.97
C LEU A 605 -9.38 24.55 -7.91
N SER A 606 -9.83 24.18 -9.10
CA SER A 606 -8.94 23.65 -10.13
C SER A 606 -9.38 24.07 -11.53
N LEU A 607 -8.37 24.28 -12.39
CA LEU A 607 -8.50 24.70 -13.77
C LEU A 607 -7.79 23.71 -14.67
N ALA A 608 -8.38 23.43 -15.83
CA ALA A 608 -7.69 22.73 -16.90
C ALA A 608 -7.92 23.43 -18.24
N TRP A 609 -6.87 23.47 -19.03
CA TRP A 609 -6.90 23.87 -20.42
C TRP A 609 -6.54 22.68 -21.31
N ASN A 610 -7.52 22.16 -22.02
CA ASN A 610 -7.37 21.11 -23.01
C ASN A 610 -6.86 21.75 -24.32
N ALA A 611 -5.57 22.10 -24.37
CA ALA A 611 -4.98 22.85 -25.47
C ALA A 611 -5.06 22.12 -26.82
N HIS A 612 -5.09 20.75 -26.79
CA HIS A 612 -5.27 19.94 -27.99
C HIS A 612 -6.61 20.17 -28.69
N GLU A 613 -7.61 20.76 -28.00
CA GLU A 613 -8.90 21.13 -28.59
C GLU A 613 -8.87 22.50 -29.33
N GLU A 614 -7.75 23.22 -29.25
CA GLU A 614 -7.58 24.49 -29.96
C GLU A 614 -7.24 24.22 -31.44
N ASP A 615 -7.83 25.06 -32.34
CA ASP A 615 -7.69 24.84 -33.77
C ASP A 615 -6.26 24.94 -34.29
N PHE A 616 -5.40 25.68 -33.61
CA PHE A 616 -3.99 25.78 -33.96
C PHE A 616 -3.18 24.54 -33.50
N ILE A 617 -3.56 23.83 -32.42
CA ILE A 617 -2.95 22.59 -31.97
C ILE A 617 -3.51 21.38 -32.76
N LYS A 618 -4.82 21.37 -33.07
CA LYS A 618 -5.46 20.31 -33.90
C LYS A 618 -4.79 20.14 -35.27
N LYS A 619 -4.14 21.17 -35.80
CA LYS A 619 -3.37 21.09 -37.03
C LYS A 619 -2.06 20.29 -36.91
N ILE A 620 -1.61 20.04 -35.70
CA ILE A 620 -0.37 19.29 -35.40
C ILE A 620 -0.73 17.82 -35.18
N GLU A 621 -0.75 17.03 -36.24
CA GLU A 621 -1.20 15.61 -36.23
C GLU A 621 -0.44 14.72 -35.22
N SER A 622 0.78 15.11 -34.87
CA SER A 622 1.59 14.38 -33.89
C SER A 622 1.10 14.53 -32.45
N ILE A 623 0.35 15.61 -32.12
CA ILE A 623 -0.17 15.87 -30.79
C ILE A 623 -1.58 15.27 -30.68
N SER A 624 -1.72 14.23 -29.87
CA SER A 624 -3.01 13.57 -29.61
C SER A 624 -3.72 14.14 -28.38
N ASN A 625 -2.94 14.59 -27.38
CA ASN A 625 -3.44 15.26 -26.19
C ASN A 625 -2.36 16.24 -25.70
N LEU A 626 -2.76 17.45 -25.40
CA LEU A 626 -1.96 18.44 -24.68
C LEU A 626 -2.86 19.16 -23.71
N ARG A 627 -2.55 19.02 -22.42
CA ARG A 627 -3.39 19.53 -21.36
C ARG A 627 -2.54 20.17 -20.26
N PHE A 628 -2.92 21.35 -19.84
CA PHE A 628 -2.35 22.05 -18.70
C PHE A 628 -3.37 22.06 -17.56
N ARG A 629 -2.89 21.82 -16.35
CA ARG A 629 -3.72 21.77 -15.13
C ARG A 629 -3.10 22.60 -14.04
N GLY A 630 -3.93 23.31 -13.29
CA GLY A 630 -3.54 24.04 -12.10
C GLY A 630 -4.60 23.85 -11.02
N SER A 631 -4.18 23.63 -9.76
CA SER A 631 -5.11 23.43 -8.68
C SER A 631 -4.60 23.99 -7.36
N PHE A 632 -5.54 24.40 -6.53
CA PHE A 632 -5.38 24.78 -5.13
C PHE A 632 -6.45 24.07 -4.31
N GLY A 633 -6.06 23.49 -3.18
CA GLY A 633 -7.01 22.86 -2.26
C GLY A 633 -6.56 22.92 -0.82
N MET A 634 -7.54 22.97 0.07
CA MET A 634 -7.36 22.81 1.49
C MET A 634 -8.00 21.50 1.96
N THR A 635 -7.30 20.77 2.83
CA THR A 635 -7.82 19.58 3.51
C THR A 635 -7.49 19.65 4.99
N GLY A 636 -8.22 18.90 5.81
CA GLY A 636 -8.00 18.83 7.25
C GLY A 636 -7.51 17.46 7.67
N ASN A 637 -6.96 17.36 8.89
CA ASN A 637 -6.66 16.10 9.55
C ASN A 637 -7.30 16.05 10.93
N ASN A 638 -7.99 14.94 11.23
CA ASN A 638 -8.64 14.67 12.52
C ASN A 638 -8.16 13.34 13.15
N GLN A 639 -7.08 12.78 12.67
CA GLN A 639 -6.59 11.47 13.09
C GLN A 639 -5.85 11.55 14.44
N ILE A 640 -6.53 12.06 15.47
CA ILE A 640 -6.13 12.00 16.89
C ILE A 640 -7.07 11.06 17.64
N PRO A 641 -6.68 10.54 18.82
CA PRO A 641 -7.60 9.80 19.69
C PRO A 641 -8.84 10.62 20.01
N SER A 642 -9.96 9.95 20.25
CA SER A 642 -11.18 10.64 20.64
C SER A 642 -11.05 11.29 22.05
N TYR A 643 -11.90 12.25 22.34
CA TYR A 643 -12.00 12.93 23.64
C TYR A 643 -10.77 13.75 24.09
N GLN A 644 -9.77 14.00 23.23
CA GLN A 644 -8.56 14.73 23.60
C GLN A 644 -8.81 16.23 23.92
N SER A 645 -9.92 16.78 23.46
CA SER A 645 -10.35 18.13 23.81
C SER A 645 -11.01 18.25 25.21
N LEU A 646 -11.34 17.10 25.83
CA LEU A 646 -12.02 17.02 27.10
C LEU A 646 -11.07 16.60 28.22
N ALA A 647 -11.32 17.07 29.46
CA ALA A 647 -10.66 16.52 30.63
C ALA A 647 -11.13 15.08 30.86
N GLN A 648 -10.18 14.14 30.91
CA GLN A 648 -10.44 12.73 31.14
C GLN A 648 -10.08 12.36 32.59
N LEU A 649 -10.83 11.43 33.18
CA LEU A 649 -10.56 10.91 34.51
C LEU A 649 -9.87 9.55 34.42
N ALA A 650 -8.73 9.42 35.06
CA ALA A 650 -8.06 8.16 35.31
C ALA A 650 -8.33 7.67 36.75
N LYS A 651 -8.16 6.37 36.96
CA LYS A 651 -8.29 5.71 38.26
C LYS A 651 -6.90 5.36 38.78
N ASN A 652 -6.67 5.56 40.07
CA ASN A 652 -5.50 5.04 40.78
C ASN A 652 -5.94 4.40 42.10
N LYS A 653 -5.21 3.35 42.50
CA LYS A 653 -5.40 2.78 43.86
C LYS A 653 -4.62 3.65 44.81
N VAL A 654 -5.31 4.18 45.82
CA VAL A 654 -4.74 4.94 46.92
C VAL A 654 -4.90 4.14 48.21
N VAL A 655 -3.89 4.13 49.03
CA VAL A 655 -3.96 3.50 50.35
C VAL A 655 -4.34 4.60 51.37
N LEU A 656 -5.46 4.42 52.03
CA LEU A 656 -5.93 5.28 53.13
C LEU A 656 -5.76 4.52 54.45
N ASP A 657 -5.49 5.25 55.51
CA ASP A 657 -5.35 4.73 56.87
C ASP A 657 -4.42 3.50 57.00
N GLY A 658 -3.34 3.50 56.24
CA GLY A 658 -2.30 2.46 56.29
C GLY A 658 -2.64 1.12 55.62
N ASN A 659 -3.91 0.71 55.50
CA ASN A 659 -4.30 -0.60 54.98
C ASN A 659 -5.51 -0.61 54.04
N LYS A 660 -6.28 0.47 53.98
CA LYS A 660 -7.49 0.53 53.16
C LYS A 660 -7.15 0.96 51.72
N VAL A 661 -7.29 0.08 50.78
CA VAL A 661 -7.11 0.39 49.35
C VAL A 661 -8.43 0.93 48.79
N GLU A 662 -8.41 2.18 48.37
CA GLU A 662 -9.56 2.86 47.74
C GLU A 662 -9.22 3.24 46.29
N ILE A 663 -10.26 3.42 45.48
CA ILE A 663 -10.09 3.88 44.10
C ILE A 663 -10.19 5.40 44.07
N GLY A 664 -9.04 6.05 43.99
CA GLY A 664 -8.95 7.48 43.71
C GLY A 664 -9.21 7.77 42.23
N ARG A 665 -9.80 8.93 41.95
CA ARG A 665 -9.95 9.44 40.56
C ARG A 665 -9.20 10.75 40.46
N TYR A 666 -8.49 10.93 39.35
CA TYR A 666 -7.76 12.18 39.08
C TYR A 666 -7.90 12.53 37.59
N THR A 667 -7.76 13.79 37.26
CA THR A 667 -7.76 14.27 35.87
C THR A 667 -6.45 13.83 35.21
N SER A 668 -6.53 13.06 34.14
CA SER A 668 -5.37 12.48 33.45
C SER A 668 -4.80 13.37 32.34
N ASN A 669 -5.60 14.29 31.81
CA ASN A 669 -5.18 15.27 30.81
C ASN A 669 -5.91 16.59 30.98
N ILE A 670 -5.31 17.66 30.49
CA ILE A 670 -5.89 19.00 30.49
C ILE A 670 -6.89 19.14 29.32
N ALA A 671 -8.04 19.74 29.55
CA ALA A 671 -9.00 20.07 28.51
C ALA A 671 -8.48 21.17 27.60
N ASN A 672 -8.84 21.12 26.31
CA ASN A 672 -8.49 22.15 25.32
C ASN A 672 -9.70 22.50 24.45
N ASP A 673 -10.46 23.51 24.85
CA ASP A 673 -11.64 24.02 24.14
C ASP A 673 -11.31 24.61 22.75
N ASN A 674 -10.04 24.99 22.52
CA ASN A 674 -9.53 25.59 21.31
C ASN A 674 -8.83 24.60 20.39
N LEU A 675 -8.78 23.30 20.77
CA LEU A 675 -8.22 22.27 19.91
C LEU A 675 -8.97 22.24 18.57
N LYS A 676 -8.25 22.43 17.46
CA LYS A 676 -8.78 22.56 16.10
C LYS A 676 -8.14 21.60 15.13
N TRP A 677 -8.62 21.62 13.92
CA TRP A 677 -8.14 20.85 12.78
C TRP A 677 -6.69 21.19 12.43
N GLU A 678 -5.88 20.17 12.15
CA GLU A 678 -4.64 20.36 11.40
C GLU A 678 -5.03 20.70 9.98
N SER A 679 -4.46 21.75 9.38
CA SER A 679 -4.82 22.25 8.07
C SER A 679 -3.68 22.08 7.07
N GLN A 680 -4.02 21.63 5.88
CA GLN A 680 -3.10 21.44 4.77
C GLN A 680 -3.54 22.27 3.58
N LYS A 681 -2.64 23.06 3.03
CA LYS A 681 -2.80 23.83 1.79
C LYS A 681 -1.87 23.26 0.72
N GLN A 682 -2.39 22.99 -0.46
CA GLN A 682 -1.60 22.45 -1.55
C GLN A 682 -1.86 23.20 -2.85
N TYR A 683 -0.78 23.49 -3.56
CA TYR A 683 -0.74 24.02 -4.92
C TYR A 683 -0.16 22.94 -5.83
N ASN A 684 -0.74 22.78 -7.02
CA ASN A 684 -0.29 21.78 -7.99
C ASN A 684 -0.37 22.34 -9.40
N ILE A 685 0.63 22.05 -10.22
CA ILE A 685 0.66 22.33 -11.66
C ILE A 685 1.00 21.03 -12.38
N GLY A 686 0.24 20.70 -13.41
CA GLY A 686 0.43 19.47 -14.17
C GLY A 686 0.36 19.73 -15.68
N VAL A 687 1.11 18.90 -16.42
CA VAL A 687 1.09 18.87 -17.89
C VAL A 687 0.93 17.41 -18.33
N ASP A 688 -0.09 17.15 -19.17
CA ASP A 688 -0.29 15.87 -19.83
C ASP A 688 -0.07 16.04 -21.32
N LEU A 689 0.88 15.29 -21.88
CA LEU A 689 1.22 15.28 -23.31
C LEU A 689 1.09 13.86 -23.84
N SER A 690 0.29 13.68 -24.89
CA SER A 690 0.24 12.41 -25.64
C SER A 690 0.51 12.66 -27.11
N LEU A 691 1.34 11.83 -27.70
CA LEU A 691 1.79 11.95 -29.08
C LEU A 691 1.42 10.72 -29.90
N PHE A 692 1.26 10.93 -31.23
CA PHE A 692 1.08 9.88 -32.26
C PHE A 692 -0.09 8.94 -31.93
N LYS A 693 -1.30 9.48 -31.82
CA LYS A 693 -2.53 8.73 -31.44
C LYS A 693 -2.38 7.99 -30.10
N ASN A 694 -1.89 8.71 -29.08
CA ASN A 694 -1.61 8.22 -27.71
C ASN A 694 -0.55 7.10 -27.63
N ARG A 695 0.34 7.00 -28.62
CA ARG A 695 1.44 6.04 -28.60
C ARG A 695 2.44 6.32 -27.48
N TYR A 696 2.70 7.57 -27.19
CA TYR A 696 3.52 8.03 -26.09
C TYR A 696 2.70 9.00 -25.23
N SER A 697 2.58 8.72 -23.95
CA SER A 697 1.84 9.55 -22.99
C SER A 697 2.73 9.89 -21.81
N LEU A 698 3.01 11.17 -21.63
CA LEU A 698 3.80 11.74 -20.56
C LEU A 698 2.90 12.57 -19.65
N SER A 699 2.99 12.36 -18.34
CA SER A 699 2.36 13.22 -17.32
C SER A 699 3.42 13.71 -16.35
N THR A 700 3.43 15.00 -16.10
CA THR A 700 4.37 15.66 -15.19
C THR A 700 3.61 16.52 -14.20
N GLU A 701 3.91 16.39 -12.92
CA GLU A 701 3.28 17.13 -11.82
C GLU A 701 4.34 17.81 -10.98
N LEU A 702 4.14 19.09 -10.68
CA LEU A 702 4.90 19.86 -9.70
C LEU A 702 3.98 20.30 -8.59
N TYR A 703 4.34 20.03 -7.33
CA TYR A 703 3.50 20.39 -6.20
C TYR A 703 4.28 21.04 -5.06
N TYR A 704 3.57 21.91 -4.33
CA TYR A 704 3.96 22.48 -3.06
C TYR A 704 2.83 22.32 -2.06
N LYS A 705 3.13 21.75 -0.89
CA LYS A 705 2.19 21.46 0.19
C LYS A 705 2.71 22.04 1.48
N ARG A 706 1.87 22.78 2.19
CA ARG A 706 2.14 23.32 3.52
C ARG A 706 1.11 22.78 4.51
N ILE A 707 1.59 22.31 5.64
CA ILE A 707 0.79 21.84 6.76
C ILE A 707 0.99 22.81 7.91
N ASP A 708 -0.10 23.38 8.39
CA ASP A 708 -0.13 24.32 9.49
C ASP A 708 -0.99 23.75 10.65
N ASP A 709 -0.80 24.27 11.86
CA ASP A 709 -1.59 23.89 13.05
C ASP A 709 -1.51 22.39 13.33
N MET A 710 -0.30 21.79 13.20
CA MET A 710 -0.13 20.35 13.41
C MET A 710 -0.65 19.93 14.79
N LEU A 711 -1.32 18.79 14.85
CA LEU A 711 -1.84 18.22 16.11
C LEU A 711 -0.68 17.49 16.80
N LEU A 712 -0.10 18.12 17.82
CA LEU A 712 1.05 17.60 18.57
C LEU A 712 0.69 17.36 20.04
N GLU A 713 1.22 16.25 20.57
CA GLU A 713 1.29 16.04 22.01
C GLU A 713 2.60 16.69 22.51
N VAL A 714 2.49 17.86 23.11
CA VAL A 714 3.64 18.66 23.58
C VAL A 714 3.89 18.48 25.06
N ASN A 715 5.17 18.53 25.47
CA ASN A 715 5.53 18.56 26.88
C ASN A 715 5.15 19.92 27.47
N ILE A 716 4.56 19.90 28.67
CA ILE A 716 4.20 21.10 29.40
C ILE A 716 4.87 21.10 30.78
N PRO A 717 5.07 22.27 31.39
CA PRO A 717 5.70 22.34 32.72
C PRO A 717 4.94 21.48 33.74
N SER A 718 5.66 20.66 34.49
CA SER A 718 5.09 19.77 35.53
C SER A 718 4.36 20.49 36.62
N THR A 719 4.62 21.80 36.84
CA THR A 719 3.88 22.68 37.75
C THR A 719 2.39 22.80 37.41
N SER A 720 2.00 22.49 36.15
CA SER A 720 0.60 22.39 35.73
C SER A 720 -0.15 21.16 36.30
N GLY A 721 0.58 20.21 36.88
CA GLY A 721 0.05 18.91 37.32
C GLY A 721 0.00 17.87 36.20
N PHE A 722 0.41 18.22 34.97
CA PHE A 722 0.41 17.35 33.78
C PHE A 722 1.78 17.35 33.10
N GLN A 723 2.12 16.28 32.45
CA GLN A 723 3.38 16.18 31.69
C GLN A 723 3.22 16.60 30.23
N LYS A 724 2.04 16.36 29.65
CA LYS A 724 1.76 16.57 28.23
C LYS A 724 0.38 17.14 28.00
N ALA A 725 0.22 17.83 26.87
CA ALA A 725 -1.06 18.34 26.41
C ALA A 725 -1.17 18.27 24.89
N TRP A 726 -2.38 18.05 24.37
CA TRP A 726 -2.65 18.16 22.94
C TRP A 726 -2.85 19.62 22.56
N LYS A 727 -2.06 20.08 21.60
CA LYS A 727 -2.11 21.43 21.04
C LYS A 727 -2.02 21.41 19.52
N ASN A 728 -2.50 22.47 18.89
CA ASN A 728 -2.20 22.80 17.51
C ASN A 728 -0.90 23.61 17.50
N ALA A 729 0.21 23.01 17.09
CA ALA A 729 1.53 23.62 17.14
C ALA A 729 2.39 23.14 15.97
N GLY A 730 3.24 24.02 15.49
CA GLY A 730 4.19 23.70 14.44
C GLY A 730 3.62 23.70 13.04
N SER A 731 4.53 23.66 12.08
CA SER A 731 4.23 23.61 10.65
C SER A 731 5.33 22.88 9.88
N MET A 732 4.98 22.30 8.71
CA MET A 732 5.93 21.66 7.81
C MET A 732 5.55 21.87 6.35
N GLU A 733 6.50 21.64 5.45
CA GLU A 733 6.27 21.68 4.00
C GLU A 733 6.73 20.40 3.32
N ASN A 734 6.05 20.06 2.23
CA ASN A 734 6.44 19.03 1.26
C ASN A 734 6.40 19.62 -0.14
N LYS A 735 7.43 19.38 -0.94
CA LYS A 735 7.47 19.75 -2.35
C LYS A 735 8.07 18.64 -3.19
N GLY A 736 7.64 18.52 -4.43
CA GLY A 736 8.16 17.46 -5.28
C GLY A 736 7.77 17.58 -6.74
N LEU A 737 8.46 16.75 -7.52
CA LEU A 737 8.26 16.55 -8.95
C LEU A 737 7.91 15.08 -9.18
N GLU A 738 6.87 14.82 -9.95
CA GLU A 738 6.43 13.48 -10.35
C GLU A 738 6.39 13.41 -11.88
N VAL A 739 6.95 12.35 -12.45
CA VAL A 739 6.92 12.09 -13.89
C VAL A 739 6.44 10.68 -14.12
N SER A 740 5.51 10.51 -15.06
CA SER A 740 5.01 9.20 -15.51
C SER A 740 4.98 9.15 -17.03
N LEU A 741 5.48 8.06 -17.60
CA LEU A 741 5.52 7.82 -19.04
C LEU A 741 4.92 6.45 -19.35
N ASN A 742 3.96 6.41 -20.29
CA ASN A 742 3.54 5.20 -20.97
C ASN A 742 3.97 5.29 -22.43
N ALA A 743 4.73 4.30 -22.91
CA ALA A 743 5.28 4.29 -24.26
C ALA A 743 5.00 2.95 -24.95
N GLN A 744 4.25 2.99 -26.07
CA GLN A 744 4.03 1.84 -26.94
C GLN A 744 5.06 1.88 -28.08
N TRP A 745 6.24 1.28 -27.83
CA TRP A 745 7.37 1.30 -28.79
C TRP A 745 7.03 0.58 -30.09
N LEU A 746 6.36 -0.57 -29.96
CA LEU A 746 5.85 -1.36 -31.05
C LEU A 746 4.38 -1.70 -30.79
N ARG A 747 3.48 -1.18 -31.62
CA ARG A 747 2.04 -1.27 -31.42
C ARG A 747 1.36 -2.13 -32.48
N GLU A 748 1.91 -2.16 -33.69
CA GLU A 748 1.39 -2.85 -34.86
C GLU A 748 2.18 -4.12 -35.10
N GLY A 749 1.54 -5.16 -35.71
CA GLY A 749 2.14 -6.45 -35.94
C GLY A 749 1.97 -7.44 -34.80
N ASP A 750 2.56 -8.63 -34.96
CA ASP A 750 2.47 -9.76 -34.03
C ASP A 750 3.25 -9.48 -32.73
N PHE A 751 4.36 -8.73 -32.83
CA PHE A 751 5.18 -8.35 -31.67
C PHE A 751 4.84 -6.94 -31.23
N LYS A 752 4.47 -6.81 -29.95
CA LYS A 752 4.13 -5.54 -29.29
C LYS A 752 5.07 -5.31 -28.11
N TRP A 753 5.45 -4.05 -27.89
CA TRP A 753 6.28 -3.64 -26.76
C TRP A 753 5.74 -2.36 -26.15
N THR A 754 5.42 -2.42 -24.84
CA THR A 754 4.96 -1.28 -24.04
C THR A 754 5.85 -1.12 -22.81
N THR A 755 6.17 0.12 -22.48
CA THR A 755 6.90 0.49 -21.26
C THR A 755 6.06 1.45 -20.42
N ASP A 756 5.93 1.14 -19.14
CA ASP A 756 5.41 2.03 -18.10
C ASP A 756 6.56 2.47 -17.20
N PHE A 757 6.80 3.75 -17.11
CA PHE A 757 7.87 4.31 -16.30
C PHE A 757 7.31 5.39 -15.38
N ASN A 758 7.78 5.42 -14.13
CA ASN A 758 7.49 6.51 -13.23
C ASN A 758 8.69 6.83 -12.34
N ILE A 759 8.84 8.11 -11.98
CA ILE A 759 9.84 8.58 -11.03
C ILE A 759 9.26 9.73 -10.19
N SER A 760 9.67 9.81 -8.93
CA SER A 760 9.20 10.82 -7.97
C SER A 760 10.36 11.35 -7.15
N PHE A 761 10.46 12.66 -7.08
CA PHE A 761 11.36 13.41 -6.21
C PHE A 761 10.52 14.14 -5.18
N TYR A 762 10.85 14.02 -3.90
CA TYR A 762 10.19 14.83 -2.87
C TYR A 762 11.16 15.32 -1.81
N ARG A 763 10.83 16.43 -1.17
CA ARG A 763 11.58 17.01 -0.06
C ARG A 763 10.59 17.46 0.99
N ASN A 764 10.91 17.11 2.24
CA ASN A 764 10.15 17.50 3.43
C ASN A 764 11.01 18.42 4.29
N LYS A 765 10.36 19.37 4.99
CA LYS A 765 11.04 20.28 5.92
C LYS A 765 10.11 20.71 7.04
N ILE A 766 10.57 20.64 8.27
CA ILE A 766 9.90 21.21 9.44
C ILE A 766 10.16 22.72 9.44
N LEU A 767 9.09 23.52 9.48
CA LEU A 767 9.17 24.99 9.47
C LEU A 767 9.12 25.56 10.88
N SER A 768 8.30 24.96 11.76
CA SER A 768 8.21 25.34 13.18
C SER A 768 7.74 24.16 14.02
N LEU A 769 8.03 24.18 15.31
CA LEU A 769 7.47 23.31 16.36
C LEU A 769 6.64 24.14 17.34
N ASP A 770 6.39 23.67 18.57
CA ASP A 770 5.69 24.46 19.60
C ASP A 770 6.50 25.73 19.97
N GLU A 771 5.83 26.74 20.54
CA GLU A 771 6.46 28.01 20.91
C GLU A 771 7.71 27.80 21.77
N GLY A 772 8.83 28.39 21.36
CA GLY A 772 10.11 28.27 22.04
C GLY A 772 10.85 26.95 21.84
N GLN A 773 10.26 25.97 21.12
CA GLN A 773 10.91 24.69 20.82
C GLN A 773 11.55 24.73 19.43
N TYR A 774 12.88 24.52 19.40
CA TYR A 774 13.63 24.38 18.15
C TYR A 774 13.79 22.93 17.72
N GLN A 775 13.72 21.98 18.69
CA GLN A 775 13.89 20.55 18.45
C GLN A 775 13.09 19.72 19.44
N GLN A 776 12.77 18.48 19.03
CA GLN A 776 12.09 17.48 19.86
C GLN A 776 12.67 16.10 19.57
N PHE A 777 12.75 15.24 20.60
CA PHE A 777 13.32 13.90 20.49
C PHE A 777 12.27 12.83 20.75
N TYR A 778 12.45 11.68 20.09
CA TYR A 778 11.64 10.49 20.30
C TYR A 778 12.51 9.24 20.34
N ASP A 779 11.98 8.18 20.96
CA ASP A 779 12.62 6.88 21.05
C ASP A 779 12.13 6.00 19.89
N ARG A 780 13.04 5.47 19.06
CA ARG A 780 12.69 4.51 17.99
C ARG A 780 12.48 3.10 18.53
N GLY A 781 13.12 2.77 19.64
CA GLY A 781 12.95 1.50 20.33
C GLY A 781 13.85 0.39 19.80
N ILE A 782 15.08 0.68 19.41
CA ILE A 782 16.10 -0.33 19.05
C ILE A 782 16.35 -1.24 20.26
N ASN A 783 16.52 -0.63 21.44
CA ASN A 783 16.50 -1.32 22.70
C ASN A 783 15.99 -0.40 23.83
N SER A 784 15.86 -0.90 25.06
CA SER A 784 15.38 -0.14 26.20
C SER A 784 16.35 0.94 26.73
N LYS A 785 17.63 0.85 26.37
CA LYS A 785 18.71 1.75 26.83
C LYS A 785 18.94 2.92 25.86
N ILE A 786 18.77 2.69 24.54
CA ILE A 786 18.92 3.73 23.52
C ILE A 786 17.69 4.63 23.54
N LYS A 787 17.92 5.92 23.84
CA LYS A 787 16.88 6.92 24.00
C LYS A 787 17.15 8.12 23.12
N SER A 788 16.06 8.82 22.74
CA SER A 788 16.14 10.08 21.98
C SER A 788 16.92 9.94 20.67
N ASP A 789 16.74 8.82 19.97
CA ASP A 789 17.45 8.46 18.74
C ASP A 789 16.75 8.99 17.47
N ILE A 790 15.59 9.62 17.60
CA ILE A 790 14.90 10.33 16.51
C ILE A 790 14.84 11.82 16.82
N LEU A 791 15.27 12.62 15.86
CA LEU A 791 15.30 14.09 15.96
C LEU A 791 14.23 14.70 15.05
N LEU A 792 13.40 15.55 15.62
CA LEU A 792 12.64 16.57 14.89
C LEU A 792 13.29 17.93 15.17
N ARG A 793 13.79 18.61 14.14
CA ARG A 793 14.43 19.91 14.25
C ARG A 793 13.93 20.85 13.15
N VAL A 794 13.67 22.10 13.52
CA VAL A 794 13.32 23.16 12.57
C VAL A 794 14.41 23.28 11.50
N GLY A 795 13.99 23.33 10.24
CA GLY A 795 14.89 23.37 9.10
C GLY A 795 15.28 21.99 8.52
N MET A 796 15.01 20.89 9.23
CA MET A 796 15.33 19.52 8.81
C MET A 796 14.08 18.76 8.35
N PRO A 797 14.23 17.68 7.57
CA PRO A 797 13.13 16.78 7.28
C PRO A 797 12.76 15.93 8.50
N VAL A 798 11.56 15.35 8.47
CA VAL A 798 11.16 14.27 9.37
C VAL A 798 11.93 13.00 9.01
N GLY A 799 12.22 12.13 10.00
CA GLY A 799 12.91 10.85 9.76
C GLY A 799 14.43 10.95 9.86
N ILE A 800 14.91 11.84 10.70
CA ILE A 800 16.33 11.99 11.03
C ILE A 800 16.66 11.15 12.27
N TYR A 801 17.62 10.26 12.16
CA TYR A 801 18.22 9.60 13.30
C TYR A 801 19.37 10.45 13.88
N TYR A 802 19.46 10.44 15.21
CA TYR A 802 20.32 11.31 15.99
C TYR A 802 21.16 10.50 16.95
N GLY A 803 22.48 10.58 16.83
CA GLY A 803 23.38 9.73 17.60
C GLY A 803 24.82 10.21 17.53
N TYR A 804 25.70 9.34 18.00
CA TYR A 804 27.14 9.58 18.05
C TYR A 804 27.81 9.16 16.74
N VAL A 805 28.92 9.80 16.39
CA VAL A 805 29.75 9.40 15.26
C VAL A 805 30.77 8.40 15.77
N ALA A 806 30.66 7.13 15.33
CA ALA A 806 31.66 6.11 15.58
C ALA A 806 32.94 6.44 14.81
N ASP A 807 34.10 6.34 15.47
CA ASP A 807 35.41 6.69 14.92
C ASP A 807 36.42 5.53 15.06
N GLY A 808 35.96 4.30 14.84
CA GLY A 808 36.76 3.09 14.95
C GLY A 808 36.97 2.63 16.39
N VAL A 809 38.16 2.13 16.67
CA VAL A 809 38.55 1.59 17.98
C VAL A 809 39.88 2.19 18.43
N PHE A 810 40.23 2.02 19.69
CA PHE A 810 41.56 2.31 20.19
C PHE A 810 42.53 1.21 19.77
N HIS A 811 43.44 1.47 18.85
CA HIS A 811 44.33 0.50 18.25
C HIS A 811 45.57 0.18 19.10
N ASN A 812 46.08 1.14 19.87
CA ASN A 812 47.30 1.05 20.65
C ASN A 812 47.23 1.86 21.95
N GLN A 813 48.17 1.60 22.87
CA GLN A 813 48.18 2.21 24.19
C GLN A 813 48.36 3.75 24.14
N ASN A 814 49.06 4.26 23.15
CA ASN A 814 49.25 5.70 23.00
C ASN A 814 47.90 6.41 22.68
N GLU A 815 47.05 5.79 21.91
CA GLU A 815 45.69 6.32 21.65
C GLU A 815 44.84 6.29 22.92
N VAL A 816 44.96 5.22 23.75
CA VAL A 816 44.26 5.11 25.03
C VAL A 816 44.73 6.16 26.01
N ASP A 817 46.05 6.34 26.14
CA ASP A 817 46.66 7.26 27.12
C ASP A 817 46.40 8.73 26.80
N ASN A 818 46.23 9.04 25.51
CA ASN A 818 45.88 10.39 25.01
C ASN A 818 44.37 10.64 24.86
N ALA A 819 43.54 9.61 25.09
CA ALA A 819 42.11 9.77 24.98
C ALA A 819 41.54 10.56 26.17
N GLN A 820 40.44 11.26 25.91
CA GLN A 820 39.66 11.88 26.95
C GLN A 820 39.08 10.81 27.90
N PRO A 821 39.04 11.08 29.22
CA PRO A 821 38.42 10.13 30.14
C PRO A 821 36.95 9.86 29.77
N GLY A 822 36.59 8.59 29.63
CA GLY A 822 35.24 8.22 29.23
C GLY A 822 34.99 6.73 29.32
N PRO A 823 33.76 6.28 29.15
CA PRO A 823 33.46 4.88 29.10
C PRO A 823 34.12 4.24 27.87
N ASN A 824 34.75 3.06 28.05
CA ASN A 824 35.40 2.25 27.01
C ASN A 824 36.76 2.76 26.49
N VAL A 825 37.41 3.66 27.19
CA VAL A 825 38.78 4.06 26.85
C VAL A 825 39.71 2.89 27.23
N ALA A 826 39.87 1.97 26.33
CA ALA A 826 40.70 0.78 26.46
C ALA A 826 41.09 0.23 25.08
N LEU A 827 42.12 -0.57 24.98
CA LEU A 827 42.53 -1.23 23.76
C LEU A 827 41.36 -2.03 23.15
N GLY A 828 41.09 -1.84 21.85
CA GLY A 828 39.96 -2.47 21.17
C GLY A 828 38.59 -1.92 21.60
N GLY A 829 38.53 -0.91 22.46
CA GLY A 829 37.30 -0.25 22.87
C GLY A 829 36.77 0.65 21.73
N LEU A 830 35.45 0.76 21.62
CA LEU A 830 34.81 1.62 20.61
C LEU A 830 35.12 3.09 20.90
N ARG A 831 35.65 3.78 19.91
CA ARG A 831 35.93 5.22 19.93
C ARG A 831 34.76 6.00 19.35
N VAL A 832 34.34 7.06 20.03
CA VAL A 832 33.33 8.00 19.64
C VAL A 832 33.97 9.37 19.47
N LYS A 833 33.55 10.11 18.43
CA LYS A 833 34.11 11.42 18.10
C LYS A 833 33.54 12.48 19.02
N ASP A 834 34.42 13.29 19.60
CA ASP A 834 34.11 14.56 20.26
C ASP A 834 33.80 15.58 19.16
N ILE A 835 32.53 15.94 18.98
CA ILE A 835 32.05 16.79 17.88
C ILE A 835 32.21 18.27 18.22
N ASN A 836 31.98 18.63 19.48
CA ASN A 836 32.08 20.04 19.94
C ASN A 836 33.50 20.42 20.40
N ALA A 837 34.41 19.43 20.51
CA ALA A 837 35.82 19.58 20.94
C ALA A 837 35.97 20.19 22.33
N ASP A 838 35.02 19.86 23.25
CA ASP A 838 35.12 20.33 24.65
C ASP A 838 35.90 19.38 25.56
N GLY A 839 36.32 18.23 25.02
CA GLY A 839 37.14 17.25 25.75
C GLY A 839 36.28 16.26 26.56
N VAL A 840 34.97 16.26 26.42
CA VAL A 840 34.05 15.36 27.14
C VAL A 840 33.06 14.75 26.15
N ILE A 841 33.00 13.42 26.06
CA ILE A 841 32.02 12.76 25.24
C ILE A 841 30.68 12.67 26.02
N ASP A 842 29.73 13.49 25.61
CA ASP A 842 28.41 13.55 26.24
C ASP A 842 27.26 13.71 25.22
N THR A 843 26.07 14.10 25.68
CA THR A 843 24.90 14.27 24.79
C THR A 843 25.05 15.41 23.79
N ASN A 844 26.03 16.34 23.97
CA ASN A 844 26.29 17.45 23.08
C ASN A 844 27.07 17.02 21.82
N ASP A 845 27.70 15.82 21.84
CA ASP A 845 28.40 15.23 20.69
C ASP A 845 27.48 14.49 19.74
N ARG A 846 26.19 14.41 20.07
CA ARG A 846 25.22 13.79 19.19
C ARG A 846 24.87 14.69 18.02
N VAL A 847 24.82 14.11 16.82
CA VAL A 847 24.50 14.79 15.56
C VAL A 847 23.51 13.97 14.73
N PRO A 848 22.88 14.57 13.70
CA PRO A 848 22.15 13.83 12.68
C PRO A 848 23.08 12.85 11.97
N VAL A 849 22.79 11.55 12.08
CA VAL A 849 23.65 10.47 11.51
C VAL A 849 22.98 9.70 10.38
N ALA A 850 21.65 9.79 10.24
CA ALA A 850 20.94 9.15 9.14
C ALA A 850 19.70 9.94 8.70
N ASN A 851 19.41 9.88 7.40
CA ASN A 851 18.17 10.39 6.78
C ASN A 851 17.51 9.27 6.00
N VAL A 852 16.39 8.75 6.49
CA VAL A 852 15.68 7.63 5.87
C VAL A 852 14.80 8.01 4.68
N ASN A 853 14.77 9.27 4.28
CA ASN A 853 13.97 9.73 3.15
C ASN A 853 14.76 9.59 1.84
N PRO A 854 14.22 8.89 0.83
CA PRO A 854 14.90 8.74 -0.45
C PRO A 854 14.98 10.08 -1.21
N LEU A 855 16.04 10.23 -1.98
CA LEU A 855 16.18 11.32 -2.94
C LEU A 855 15.18 11.18 -4.08
N HIS A 856 14.99 9.97 -4.57
CA HIS A 856 13.95 9.61 -5.52
C HIS A 856 13.57 8.13 -5.43
N THR A 857 12.35 7.85 -5.85
CA THR A 857 11.82 6.50 -6.00
C THR A 857 11.17 6.35 -7.36
N GLY A 858 11.10 5.13 -7.87
CA GLY A 858 10.44 4.90 -9.16
C GLY A 858 10.26 3.44 -9.51
N GLY A 859 9.68 3.23 -10.68
CA GLY A 859 9.47 1.91 -11.25
C GLY A 859 9.45 1.94 -12.77
N ILE A 860 9.83 0.83 -13.39
CA ILE A 860 9.77 0.60 -14.83
C ILE A 860 9.21 -0.80 -15.10
N GLY A 861 8.12 -0.85 -15.83
CA GLY A 861 7.49 -2.06 -16.32
C GLY A 861 7.63 -2.17 -17.82
N ASN A 862 8.02 -3.34 -18.33
CA ASN A 862 8.02 -3.63 -19.74
C ASN A 862 7.12 -4.83 -20.03
N THR A 863 6.24 -4.68 -21.01
CA THR A 863 5.37 -5.75 -21.51
C THR A 863 5.74 -6.04 -22.97
N PHE A 864 6.11 -7.29 -23.24
CA PHE A 864 6.36 -7.81 -24.56
C PHE A 864 5.30 -8.85 -24.90
N SER A 865 4.60 -8.69 -26.02
CA SER A 865 3.55 -9.64 -26.44
C SER A 865 3.85 -10.16 -27.84
N TYR A 866 3.74 -11.49 -28.04
CA TYR A 866 3.92 -12.15 -29.33
C TYR A 866 3.03 -13.38 -29.46
N LYS A 867 2.10 -13.37 -30.43
CA LYS A 867 1.22 -14.52 -30.78
C LYS A 867 0.62 -15.25 -29.56
N GLY A 868 0.04 -14.48 -28.61
CA GLY A 868 -0.58 -15.03 -27.39
C GLY A 868 0.37 -15.17 -26.21
N PHE A 869 1.68 -15.17 -26.39
CA PHE A 869 2.67 -15.05 -25.32
C PHE A 869 2.76 -13.60 -24.83
N GLU A 870 2.93 -13.43 -23.54
CA GLU A 870 3.17 -12.14 -22.91
C GLU A 870 4.24 -12.28 -21.84
N LEU A 871 5.32 -11.52 -21.97
CA LEU A 871 6.38 -11.37 -20.98
C LEU A 871 6.27 -9.98 -20.33
N TYR A 872 6.09 -9.95 -19.02
CA TYR A 872 6.07 -8.73 -18.21
C TYR A 872 7.24 -8.72 -17.24
N ALA A 873 8.04 -7.67 -17.25
CA ALA A 873 9.14 -7.46 -16.30
C ALA A 873 8.97 -6.11 -15.60
N PHE A 874 8.98 -6.11 -14.26
CA PHE A 874 8.85 -4.91 -13.45
C PHE A 874 10.01 -4.76 -12.49
N LEU A 875 10.74 -3.64 -12.63
CA LEU A 875 11.78 -3.22 -11.72
C LEU A 875 11.33 -1.98 -10.96
N ARG A 876 11.73 -1.89 -9.70
CA ARG A 876 11.52 -0.70 -8.87
C ARG A 876 12.78 -0.37 -8.08
N TRP A 877 12.90 0.89 -7.68
CA TRP A 877 14.05 1.36 -6.93
C TRP A 877 13.68 2.41 -5.88
N SER A 878 14.56 2.53 -4.89
CA SER A 878 14.69 3.66 -3.98
C SER A 878 16.16 4.08 -3.97
N TYR A 879 16.45 5.35 -3.96
CA TYR A 879 17.81 5.85 -4.01
C TYR A 879 18.04 6.99 -3.02
N GLY A 880 19.18 6.93 -2.30
CA GLY A 880 19.67 7.99 -1.43
C GLY A 880 18.95 8.07 -0.07
N ASN A 881 18.39 6.95 0.40
CA ASN A 881 17.89 6.81 1.75
C ASN A 881 18.85 5.97 2.59
N ASP A 882 18.97 6.31 3.87
CA ASP A 882 19.69 5.50 4.84
C ASP A 882 18.78 4.44 5.47
N VAL A 883 19.39 3.35 5.94
CA VAL A 883 18.76 2.28 6.72
C VAL A 883 19.57 2.05 7.99
N VAL A 884 18.89 1.91 9.10
CA VAL A 884 19.49 1.52 10.38
C VAL A 884 19.50 0.01 10.47
N ASN A 885 20.69 -0.58 10.45
CA ASN A 885 20.91 -2.00 10.61
C ASN A 885 20.90 -2.36 12.11
N GLY A 886 19.70 -2.59 12.66
CA GLY A 886 19.52 -3.05 14.03
C GLY A 886 20.08 -4.46 14.26
N ASN A 887 20.26 -5.26 13.21
CA ASN A 887 20.91 -6.56 13.29
C ASN A 887 22.39 -6.40 13.67
N ALA A 888 23.08 -5.42 13.11
CA ALA A 888 24.46 -5.10 13.45
C ALA A 888 24.61 -4.84 14.95
N TYR A 889 23.63 -4.14 15.56
CA TYR A 889 23.63 -3.91 17.01
C TYR A 889 23.71 -5.23 17.82
N TYR A 890 22.92 -6.24 17.44
CA TYR A 890 22.84 -7.51 18.14
C TYR A 890 23.89 -8.54 17.71
N LEU A 891 24.40 -8.45 16.48
CA LEU A 891 25.34 -9.43 15.90
C LEU A 891 26.80 -8.96 15.90
N THR A 892 27.11 -7.91 16.67
CA THR A 892 28.50 -7.42 16.89
C THR A 892 29.17 -8.03 18.11
N GLY A 893 28.48 -8.92 18.85
CA GLY A 893 29.05 -9.63 19.97
C GLY A 893 28.97 -8.86 21.29
N THR A 894 27.82 -8.23 21.57
CA THR A 894 27.54 -7.62 22.89
C THR A 894 27.70 -8.63 24.06
N LYS A 895 27.59 -9.93 23.75
CA LYS A 895 27.91 -11.04 24.64
C LYS A 895 28.88 -11.97 23.95
N ASN A 896 29.94 -12.40 24.70
CA ASN A 896 30.99 -13.25 24.15
C ASN A 896 30.50 -14.58 23.56
N ILE A 897 29.37 -15.08 24.02
CA ILE A 897 28.77 -16.36 23.62
C ILE A 897 27.74 -16.24 22.45
N ASP A 898 27.35 -15.05 22.06
CA ASP A 898 26.43 -14.86 20.93
C ASP A 898 27.14 -15.15 19.59
N ASN A 899 26.41 -15.66 18.62
CA ASN A 899 26.91 -15.73 17.25
C ASN A 899 26.98 -14.29 16.67
N ILE A 900 27.88 -14.11 15.74
CA ILE A 900 28.17 -12.81 15.12
C ILE A 900 28.23 -12.92 13.60
N THR A 901 28.27 -11.82 12.90
CA THR A 901 28.48 -11.87 11.45
C THR A 901 29.93 -12.18 11.09
N GLN A 902 30.13 -12.82 9.93
CA GLN A 902 31.44 -13.12 9.39
C GLN A 902 32.26 -11.83 9.16
N SER A 903 31.62 -10.74 8.75
CA SER A 903 32.27 -9.44 8.55
C SER A 903 32.82 -8.88 9.86
N VAL A 904 32.07 -9.00 10.94
CA VAL A 904 32.53 -8.61 12.29
C VAL A 904 33.73 -9.45 12.71
N TYR A 905 33.64 -10.77 12.62
CA TYR A 905 34.71 -11.68 13.00
C TYR A 905 36.03 -11.39 12.28
N ASN A 906 35.95 -11.11 10.98
CA ASN A 906 37.13 -10.80 10.17
C ASN A 906 37.75 -9.42 10.48
N ASN A 907 37.02 -8.52 11.13
CA ASN A 907 37.44 -7.14 11.39
C ASN A 907 37.52 -6.77 12.87
N VAL A 908 37.31 -7.73 13.82
CA VAL A 908 37.45 -7.49 15.25
C VAL A 908 38.89 -7.22 15.58
N TRP A 909 39.13 -6.15 16.33
CA TRP A 909 40.43 -5.81 16.89
C TRP A 909 40.96 -6.94 17.82
N SER A 910 42.22 -7.23 17.76
CA SER A 910 42.94 -8.10 18.69
C SER A 910 44.39 -7.68 18.77
N ALA A 911 45.10 -8.15 19.80
CA ALA A 911 46.54 -7.91 19.93
C ALA A 911 47.35 -8.45 18.74
N GLN A 912 46.86 -9.52 18.07
CA GLN A 912 47.46 -10.08 16.86
C GLN A 912 47.08 -9.33 15.58
N HIS A 913 45.96 -8.59 15.61
CA HIS A 913 45.42 -7.83 14.50
C HIS A 913 45.02 -6.42 14.94
N PRO A 914 45.96 -5.57 15.38
CA PRO A 914 45.69 -4.24 15.90
C PRO A 914 45.22 -3.26 14.83
N GLU A 915 45.37 -3.57 13.55
CA GLU A 915 44.87 -2.75 12.40
C GLU A 915 43.36 -2.85 12.17
N ARG A 916 42.67 -3.81 12.82
CA ARG A 916 41.22 -4.02 12.60
C ARG A 916 40.38 -3.01 13.38
N ASN A 917 39.27 -2.60 12.79
CA ASN A 917 38.45 -1.46 13.23
C ASN A 917 37.13 -1.82 13.95
N PHE A 918 36.89 -3.09 14.23
CA PHE A 918 35.70 -3.52 14.97
C PHE A 918 36.02 -3.68 16.45
N PRO A 919 35.14 -3.21 17.38
CA PRO A 919 35.40 -3.27 18.78
C PRO A 919 35.50 -4.70 19.29
N LEU A 920 36.33 -4.89 20.33
CA LEU A 920 36.43 -6.15 21.02
C LEU A 920 35.07 -6.57 21.63
N PHE A 921 34.77 -7.86 21.61
CA PHE A 921 33.52 -8.40 22.13
C PHE A 921 33.21 -7.96 23.56
N GLY A 922 31.96 -7.63 23.83
CA GLY A 922 31.55 -7.03 25.09
C GLY A 922 31.63 -5.52 25.14
N GLY A 923 31.97 -4.89 24.01
CA GLY A 923 32.13 -3.48 23.62
C GLY A 923 31.73 -2.33 24.54
N GLY A 924 31.45 -2.60 25.80
CA GLY A 924 31.25 -1.64 26.85
C GLY A 924 30.04 -0.72 26.66
N PHE A 925 30.11 0.44 27.31
CA PHE A 925 29.00 1.39 27.43
C PHE A 925 28.41 1.85 26.09
N TRP A 926 29.25 2.27 25.12
CA TRP A 926 28.78 2.79 23.85
C TRP A 926 28.07 1.76 22.98
N ALA A 927 28.50 0.50 23.05
CA ALA A 927 27.90 -0.57 22.28
C ALA A 927 26.46 -0.84 22.69
N GLU A 928 26.16 -0.70 24.01
CA GLU A 928 24.85 -1.04 24.54
C GLU A 928 23.90 0.15 24.73
N ASN A 929 24.42 1.36 24.97
CA ASN A 929 23.63 2.48 25.48
C ASN A 929 23.50 3.64 24.47
N ALA A 930 24.18 3.59 23.30
CA ALA A 930 24.22 4.69 22.37
C ALA A 930 23.79 4.30 20.96
N PHE A 931 23.02 5.17 20.30
CA PHE A 931 22.82 5.10 18.86
C PHE A 931 24.02 5.69 18.14
N ARG A 932 24.54 5.01 17.12
CA ARG A 932 25.82 5.36 16.48
C ARG A 932 25.75 5.28 14.97
N SER A 933 26.63 6.03 14.30
CA SER A 933 26.70 6.09 12.84
C SER A 933 27.12 4.78 12.17
N ASP A 934 27.86 3.89 12.85
CA ASP A 934 28.26 2.56 12.34
C ASP A 934 27.09 1.55 12.21
N LEU A 935 25.93 1.90 12.76
CA LEU A 935 24.68 1.16 12.57
C LEU A 935 23.89 1.62 11.33
N VAL A 936 24.39 2.63 10.62
CA VAL A 936 23.70 3.27 9.48
C VAL A 936 24.37 2.82 8.17
N GLU A 937 23.56 2.34 7.24
CA GLU A 937 24.02 1.88 5.92
C GLU A 937 23.21 2.53 4.80
N ASP A 938 23.77 2.52 3.56
CA ASP A 938 23.05 2.94 2.35
C ASP A 938 21.89 1.97 2.06
N GLY A 939 20.67 2.48 2.14
CA GLY A 939 19.43 1.76 1.88
C GLY A 939 18.99 1.83 0.41
N SER A 940 19.82 2.33 -0.49
CA SER A 940 19.52 2.38 -1.93
C SER A 940 19.44 0.98 -2.52
N PHE A 941 18.47 0.75 -3.39
CA PHE A 941 18.32 -0.54 -4.07
C PHE A 941 17.65 -0.41 -5.45
N LEU A 942 17.90 -1.41 -6.30
CA LEU A 942 17.14 -1.75 -7.49
C LEU A 942 16.64 -3.20 -7.31
N ARG A 943 15.33 -3.45 -7.51
CA ARG A 943 14.71 -4.76 -7.32
C ARG A 943 13.96 -5.20 -8.56
N LEU A 944 14.23 -6.43 -9.04
CA LEU A 944 13.37 -7.14 -9.97
C LEU A 944 12.18 -7.70 -9.19
N GLN A 945 11.11 -6.88 -9.13
CA GLN A 945 9.94 -7.14 -8.30
C GLN A 945 9.07 -8.25 -8.87
N THR A 946 8.86 -8.25 -10.21
CA THR A 946 7.96 -9.20 -10.89
C THR A 946 8.51 -9.52 -12.26
N LEU A 947 8.53 -10.82 -12.60
CA LEU A 947 8.79 -11.32 -13.95
C LEU A 947 7.71 -12.36 -14.26
N THR A 948 6.84 -12.08 -15.24
CA THR A 948 5.72 -12.97 -15.59
C THR A 948 5.85 -13.38 -17.05
N LEU A 949 5.77 -14.67 -17.31
CA LEU A 949 5.53 -15.22 -18.64
C LEU A 949 4.16 -15.88 -18.66
N SER A 950 3.30 -15.45 -19.57
CA SER A 950 1.96 -16.02 -19.70
C SER A 950 1.62 -16.30 -21.16
N TYR A 951 0.68 -17.21 -21.35
CA TYR A 951 0.18 -17.61 -22.65
C TYR A 951 -1.34 -17.62 -22.68
N ASN A 952 -1.93 -16.84 -23.57
CA ASN A 952 -3.36 -16.86 -23.86
C ASN A 952 -3.58 -17.85 -25.00
N LEU A 953 -4.27 -18.94 -24.72
CA LEU A 953 -4.54 -19.96 -25.71
C LEU A 953 -5.47 -19.41 -26.80
N PRO A 954 -5.22 -19.69 -28.07
CA PRO A 954 -6.04 -19.20 -29.17
C PRO A 954 -7.45 -19.82 -29.15
N LYS A 955 -8.44 -19.08 -29.66
CA LYS A 955 -9.84 -19.50 -29.68
C LYS A 955 -10.03 -20.87 -30.33
N THR A 956 -9.30 -21.18 -31.41
CA THR A 956 -9.34 -22.46 -32.09
C THR A 956 -9.08 -23.67 -31.19
N VAL A 957 -8.33 -23.50 -30.10
CA VAL A 957 -8.06 -24.54 -29.11
C VAL A 957 -9.13 -24.60 -28.02
N ILE A 958 -9.68 -23.46 -27.61
CA ILE A 958 -10.56 -23.36 -26.43
C ILE A 958 -12.06 -23.46 -26.78
N ASP A 959 -12.47 -23.11 -28.02
CA ASP A 959 -13.87 -23.14 -28.45
C ASP A 959 -14.53 -24.53 -28.34
N PRO A 960 -13.85 -25.67 -28.64
CA PRO A 960 -14.44 -27.00 -28.43
C PRO A 960 -14.86 -27.27 -26.96
N TYR A 961 -14.22 -26.61 -26.02
CA TYR A 961 -14.50 -26.71 -24.58
C TYR A 961 -15.48 -25.65 -24.09
N LYS A 962 -16.04 -24.82 -25.00
CA LYS A 962 -16.94 -23.70 -24.67
C LYS A 962 -16.32 -22.67 -23.74
N LEU A 963 -15.00 -22.53 -23.79
CA LEU A 963 -14.27 -21.53 -23.01
C LEU A 963 -14.16 -20.23 -23.81
N SER A 964 -14.42 -19.11 -23.14
CA SER A 964 -14.19 -17.78 -23.70
C SER A 964 -12.74 -17.29 -23.51
N LYS A 965 -12.03 -17.83 -22.48
CA LYS A 965 -10.65 -17.52 -22.14
C LYS A 965 -9.99 -18.73 -21.47
N LEU A 966 -8.74 -19.00 -21.85
CA LEU A 966 -7.83 -19.86 -21.09
C LEU A 966 -6.44 -19.22 -21.14
N ARG A 967 -5.95 -18.79 -19.96
CA ARG A 967 -4.61 -18.23 -19.79
C ARG A 967 -3.84 -19.05 -18.78
N VAL A 968 -2.60 -19.39 -19.09
CA VAL A 968 -1.65 -20.00 -18.16
C VAL A 968 -0.48 -19.08 -17.96
N GLY A 969 0.11 -19.07 -16.78
CA GLY A 969 1.21 -18.16 -16.45
C GLY A 969 2.16 -18.71 -15.42
N VAL A 970 3.40 -18.23 -15.49
CA VAL A 970 4.44 -18.41 -14.45
C VAL A 970 4.94 -17.03 -14.06
N THR A 971 4.94 -16.74 -12.76
CA THR A 971 5.37 -15.45 -12.23
C THR A 971 6.42 -15.65 -11.14
N GLY A 972 7.57 -15.02 -11.32
CA GLY A 972 8.58 -14.87 -10.26
C GLY A 972 8.41 -13.53 -9.55
N THR A 973 8.47 -13.51 -8.21
CA THR A 973 8.45 -12.26 -7.43
C THR A 973 9.67 -12.13 -6.54
N ASN A 974 10.17 -10.90 -6.37
CA ASN A 974 11.38 -10.59 -5.61
C ASN A 974 12.60 -11.44 -6.03
N LEU A 975 12.78 -11.63 -7.35
CA LEU A 975 13.78 -12.56 -7.90
C LEU A 975 15.21 -12.10 -7.66
N ALA A 976 15.45 -10.78 -7.69
CA ALA A 976 16.77 -10.21 -7.48
C ALA A 976 16.68 -8.81 -6.86
N ILE A 977 17.67 -8.48 -6.05
CA ILE A 977 17.88 -7.15 -5.49
C ILE A 977 19.36 -6.78 -5.62
N TRP A 978 19.61 -5.58 -6.10
CA TRP A 978 20.94 -4.97 -6.15
C TRP A 978 20.97 -3.83 -5.13
N THR A 979 21.78 -3.99 -4.09
CA THR A 979 21.91 -3.07 -2.98
C THR A 979 23.30 -3.17 -2.36
N ARG A 980 23.74 -2.15 -1.64
CA ARG A 980 24.91 -2.16 -0.78
C ARG A 980 24.59 -2.50 0.67
N TYR A 981 23.29 -2.59 1.00
CA TYR A 981 22.83 -2.92 2.33
C TYR A 981 23.21 -4.35 2.72
N SER A 982 23.79 -4.52 3.92
CA SER A 982 24.33 -5.81 4.39
C SER A 982 23.30 -6.69 5.12
N GLY A 983 22.13 -6.15 5.49
CA GLY A 983 21.08 -6.86 6.23
C GLY A 983 20.08 -7.62 5.33
N PHE A 984 18.89 -7.91 5.86
CA PHE A 984 17.89 -8.73 5.17
C PHE A 984 17.22 -8.02 3.99
N ASP A 985 16.72 -6.82 4.22
CA ASP A 985 15.97 -6.07 3.20
C ASP A 985 16.15 -4.56 3.44
N PRO A 986 16.65 -3.76 2.47
CA PRO A 986 16.81 -2.32 2.62
C PRO A 986 15.46 -1.58 2.78
N GLU A 987 14.33 -2.23 2.55
CA GLU A 987 12.99 -1.70 2.80
C GLU A 987 12.40 -2.18 4.14
N ALA A 988 13.17 -2.83 5.00
CA ALA A 988 12.70 -3.24 6.32
C ALA A 988 12.25 -2.01 7.12
N ASN A 989 11.17 -2.17 7.85
CA ASN A 989 10.67 -1.15 8.77
C ASN A 989 10.12 -1.82 10.02
N THR A 990 11.00 -2.43 10.78
CA THR A 990 10.66 -3.12 12.01
C THR A 990 10.09 -2.13 13.05
N GLY A 991 9.02 -2.52 13.73
CA GLY A 991 8.35 -1.74 14.77
C GLY A 991 7.03 -1.14 14.30
N TYR A 992 6.26 -0.70 15.28
CA TYR A 992 4.90 -0.19 15.11
C TYR A 992 4.77 1.21 15.70
N GLY A 993 3.60 1.82 15.53
CA GLY A 993 3.30 3.10 16.12
C GLY A 993 3.71 4.30 15.27
N THR A 994 3.57 5.47 15.84
CA THR A 994 3.78 6.74 15.16
C THR A 994 5.23 6.93 14.76
N ILE A 995 6.17 6.60 15.64
CA ILE A 995 7.61 6.83 15.42
C ILE A 995 8.14 5.92 14.29
N ALA A 996 7.69 4.67 14.21
CA ALA A 996 8.05 3.77 13.11
C ALA A 996 7.57 4.28 11.73
N ARG A 997 6.47 5.05 11.73
CA ARG A 997 5.98 5.70 10.51
C ARG A 997 6.72 7.00 10.19
N LEU A 998 7.16 7.74 11.18
CA LEU A 998 7.94 8.97 10.99
C LEU A 998 9.36 8.68 10.51
N ALA A 999 10.02 7.74 11.17
CA ALA A 999 11.38 7.30 10.89
C ALA A 999 11.39 5.80 10.51
N PRO A 1000 10.94 5.43 9.30
CA PRO A 1000 11.08 4.06 8.80
C PRO A 1000 12.55 3.67 8.60
N GLY A 1001 12.82 2.48 8.09
CA GLY A 1001 14.17 2.06 7.74
C GLY A 1001 14.97 1.53 8.95
N LEU A 1002 14.30 0.90 9.92
CA LEU A 1002 14.95 0.08 10.94
C LEU A 1002 14.78 -1.39 10.58
N ASP A 1003 15.89 -2.09 10.40
CA ASP A 1003 15.91 -3.54 10.18
C ASP A 1003 16.39 -4.29 11.44
N MET A 1004 15.51 -5.11 12.02
CA MET A 1004 15.82 -6.00 13.14
C MET A 1004 15.41 -7.44 12.80
N SER A 1005 15.76 -7.91 11.60
CA SER A 1005 15.40 -9.24 11.08
C SER A 1005 13.90 -9.53 11.23
N PRO A 1006 13.01 -8.71 10.68
CA PRO A 1006 11.58 -9.02 10.67
C PRO A 1006 11.31 -10.28 9.85
N TYR A 1007 10.06 -10.72 9.80
CA TYR A 1007 9.66 -11.84 8.94
C TYR A 1007 10.19 -11.65 7.50
N PRO A 1008 10.99 -12.58 6.96
CA PRO A 1008 11.66 -12.40 5.67
C PRO A 1008 10.66 -12.24 4.52
N ARG A 1009 10.94 -11.34 3.58
CA ARG A 1009 10.15 -11.18 2.38
C ARG A 1009 10.47 -12.30 1.39
N PRO A 1010 9.53 -13.19 1.03
CA PRO A 1010 9.84 -14.35 0.21
C PRO A 1010 10.25 -13.99 -1.22
N THR A 1011 11.17 -14.78 -1.78
CA THR A 1011 11.28 -14.96 -3.22
C THR A 1011 10.30 -16.05 -3.63
N SER A 1012 9.42 -15.82 -4.62
CA SER A 1012 8.42 -16.82 -4.97
C SER A 1012 8.31 -17.10 -6.47
N VAL A 1013 7.90 -18.32 -6.77
CA VAL A 1013 7.51 -18.74 -8.13
C VAL A 1013 6.07 -19.21 -8.08
N LEU A 1014 5.22 -18.55 -8.85
CA LEU A 1014 3.77 -18.76 -8.90
C LEU A 1014 3.37 -19.33 -10.25
N PHE A 1015 2.55 -20.36 -10.25
CA PHE A 1015 1.87 -20.91 -11.42
C PHE A 1015 0.39 -20.50 -11.37
N SER A 1016 -0.15 -20.03 -12.48
CA SER A 1016 -1.53 -19.55 -12.55
C SER A 1016 -2.28 -20.09 -13.75
N VAL A 1017 -3.58 -20.32 -13.56
CA VAL A 1017 -4.52 -20.69 -14.63
C VAL A 1017 -5.77 -19.82 -14.47
N GLU A 1018 -6.23 -19.22 -15.57
CA GLU A 1018 -7.45 -18.43 -15.62
C GLU A 1018 -8.38 -19.02 -16.71
N LEU A 1019 -9.62 -19.30 -16.32
CA LEU A 1019 -10.67 -19.84 -17.17
C LEU A 1019 -11.83 -18.83 -17.25
N GLY A 1020 -12.34 -18.61 -18.47
CA GLY A 1020 -13.58 -17.87 -18.69
C GLY A 1020 -14.56 -18.74 -19.48
N PHE A 1021 -15.83 -18.72 -19.10
CA PHE A 1021 -16.92 -19.44 -19.77
C PHE A 1021 -17.97 -18.48 -20.31
#